data_af157c17fff59db27ede488a8412b527
#
_entry.id   af157c17fff59db27ede488a8412b527
#
_cell.length_a   1.000
_cell.length_b   1.000
_cell.length_c   1.000
_cell.angle_alpha   90.00
_cell.angle_beta   90.00
_cell.angle_gamma   90.00
#
_symmetry.space_group_name_H-M   'P 1'
#
loop_
_entity.id
_entity.type
_entity.pdbx_description
1 polymer ?
#
loop_
_entity_poly.entity_id
_entity_poly.type
_entity_poly.pdbx_seq_one_letter_code
_entity_poly.pdbx_strand_id
1 'polypeptide(L)'
;MRYRPLRSALVIACAGCVMLQDAAQGACPGDINGDLRVDAIDLSILLANWNGTSTGDLDADGFVDGADLTVLISLWGQTCPPPQPTTEIRLACFPLAAAPYASFVQTFIAGTTVTIAVDPGLTSIQVDTTADFFVVAARTTAQWGANDLLTDVRGTAQPITFASGGISANRFTVTGGQTLSGDGGLSVGRGYDLVIDMDRNGRFSLGDLIDGGDDRAGLWISRDPTATGPLAVTTLSSYTAVGATAGFTLARLWYPTNIASMASCPLVVISHGNGHQYTWYDYLGTHLASWGYIVISHQNNTVPGIETSSTTTLQHTNAIIAQQATVASGAINGKIDASRISWIGHSRGGEGIVRGYDRIFDGTFTPTGYGLSNIKFLCPISPTDFLGVNSANPHAANFMLLWGAADGDVSGTPTSSVAWSFDLAERSVGFRNTVYVHGADHNDFNCCGTNDFVGPTGTAILNAGAQAVAKAFILAGIKYHIEGETAMKEFMWRPSSTLRPTGVVATTTIVKELVPPASASVKSIDNFQTQTSTTLSSCGGIVTSTVANLSEALSRDTDATYTWSTANPHNGSSRATASDTGRMIAWNWNSAQNMQWAVPVSLGDVSAMDFIEVRVGQGTRHPNTVTLNGGATFSIVLRDAAGIEVRVSSSAQGEAVNRPYQRTGDGTGTGWQNELRTIRLRLRDFQSGGTGINLGQIVAVRIEVGGTAGSATGRFILDDLQFTKE
;
A
#
# COMPACT_ATOMS: atom_id res chain seq x y z
N MET A 1 40.95 -31.74 48.23
CA MET A 1 40.16 -30.97 49.23
C MET A 1 38.83 -30.72 48.56
N ARG A 2 37.81 -31.50 48.89
CA ARG A 2 36.77 -31.31 49.89
C ARG A 2 36.23 -29.89 49.83
N TYR A 3 34.98 -29.60 49.49
CA TYR A 3 33.72 -30.05 50.04
C TYR A 3 32.50 -29.81 49.17
N ARG A 4 31.56 -30.57 49.36
CA ARG A 4 30.23 -30.94 48.96
C ARG A 4 29.10 -29.86 49.11
N PRO A 5 27.91 -30.23 48.64
CA PRO A 5 26.81 -29.31 48.22
C PRO A 5 25.73 -29.15 49.27
N LEU A 6 24.88 -28.14 49.05
CA LEU A 6 23.62 -27.99 49.80
C LEU A 6 22.44 -28.15 48.85
N ARG A 7 21.52 -29.01 49.28
CA ARG A 7 20.28 -29.40 48.64
C ARG A 7 19.23 -28.28 48.75
N SER A 8 18.51 -28.06 47.71
CA SER A 8 17.31 -27.26 47.68
C SER A 8 16.09 -28.11 47.98
N ALA A 9 15.21 -27.58 48.78
CA ALA A 9 13.90 -28.14 49.04
C ALA A 9 12.89 -27.56 48.03
N LEU A 10 12.20 -28.48 47.38
CA LEU A 10 11.06 -28.22 46.53
C LEU A 10 9.83 -27.94 47.41
N VAL A 11 9.23 -26.76 47.28
CA VAL A 11 7.91 -26.47 47.83
C VAL A 11 6.96 -26.33 46.65
N ILE A 12 6.08 -27.31 46.52
CA ILE A 12 4.91 -27.26 45.65
C ILE A 12 3.84 -26.52 46.47
N ALA A 13 3.43 -25.34 46.01
CA ALA A 13 2.22 -24.70 46.47
C ALA A 13 1.25 -24.60 45.29
N CYS A 14 0.13 -25.25 45.46
CA CYS A 14 -0.98 -25.27 44.52
C CYS A 14 -1.63 -23.90 44.36
N ALA A 15 -2.04 -23.69 43.13
CA ALA A 15 -2.71 -22.53 42.59
C ALA A 15 -4.02 -22.14 43.29
N GLY A 16 -4.11 -20.90 43.64
CA GLY A 16 -5.37 -20.17 43.59
C GLY A 16 -5.26 -19.20 42.39
N CYS A 17 -6.07 -19.45 41.39
CA CYS A 17 -6.21 -18.50 40.27
C CYS A 17 -6.99 -17.30 40.80
N VAL A 18 -6.27 -16.31 41.30
CA VAL A 18 -6.81 -14.97 41.48
C VAL A 18 -6.47 -14.25 40.17
N MET A 19 -7.49 -14.00 39.38
CA MET A 19 -7.44 -13.00 38.31
C MET A 19 -7.12 -11.67 39.00
N LEU A 20 -5.84 -11.34 39.05
CA LEU A 20 -5.43 -9.97 39.26
C LEU A 20 -5.87 -9.24 37.99
N GLN A 21 -6.97 -8.50 38.06
CA GLN A 21 -7.16 -7.35 37.21
C GLN A 21 -5.97 -6.45 37.53
N ASP A 22 -4.99 -6.45 36.62
CA ASP A 22 -4.08 -5.33 36.49
C ASP A 22 -4.97 -4.14 36.10
N ALA A 23 -5.40 -3.39 37.09
CA ALA A 23 -5.80 -2.03 36.88
C ALA A 23 -4.51 -1.35 36.32
N ALA A 24 -4.47 -1.08 35.03
CA ALA A 24 -3.53 -0.14 34.47
C ALA A 24 -3.73 1.16 35.26
N GLN A 25 -2.89 1.39 36.26
CA GLN A 25 -2.80 2.66 36.95
C GLN A 25 -2.47 3.70 35.88
N GLY A 26 -3.47 4.51 35.54
CA GLY A 26 -3.32 5.58 34.56
C GLY A 26 -2.17 6.49 34.96
N ALA A 27 -1.69 7.29 34.03
CA ALA A 27 -0.57 8.24 34.21
C ALA A 27 -0.78 9.32 35.30
N CYS A 28 -1.79 9.13 36.16
CA CYS A 28 -2.21 10.08 37.19
C CYS A 28 -2.71 9.34 38.44
N PRO A 29 -1.80 8.85 39.29
CA PRO A 29 -2.18 8.05 40.45
C PRO A 29 -3.01 8.80 41.49
N GLY A 30 -3.05 10.12 41.49
CA GLY A 30 -3.84 10.93 42.42
C GLY A 30 -5.33 11.09 42.06
N ASP A 31 -5.73 10.75 40.84
CA ASP A 31 -7.12 10.80 40.37
C ASP A 31 -7.82 9.48 40.76
N ILE A 32 -8.35 9.44 41.98
CA ILE A 32 -8.92 8.22 42.54
C ILE A 32 -10.35 8.00 42.06
N ASN A 33 -11.08 9.07 41.76
CA ASN A 33 -12.47 9.01 41.29
C ASN A 33 -12.60 8.89 39.77
N GLY A 34 -11.52 9.07 39.00
CA GLY A 34 -11.50 8.96 37.52
C GLY A 34 -12.10 10.15 36.80
N ASP A 35 -12.20 11.34 37.42
CA ASP A 35 -12.77 12.54 36.80
C ASP A 35 -11.73 13.42 36.07
N LEU A 36 -10.51 12.92 35.95
CA LEU A 36 -9.36 13.53 35.30
C LEU A 36 -8.80 14.76 36.03
N ARG A 37 -9.06 14.88 37.33
CA ARG A 37 -8.50 15.92 38.20
C ARG A 37 -8.06 15.33 39.49
N VAL A 38 -7.05 15.91 40.12
CA VAL A 38 -6.66 15.59 41.48
C VAL A 38 -7.12 16.72 42.36
N ASP A 39 -8.23 16.50 43.10
CA ASP A 39 -8.86 17.54 43.88
C ASP A 39 -9.46 17.05 45.23
N ALA A 40 -10.37 17.81 45.80
CA ALA A 40 -10.95 17.53 47.09
C ALA A 40 -11.79 16.26 47.12
N ILE A 41 -12.29 15.79 45.99
CA ILE A 41 -13.07 14.56 45.87
C ILE A 41 -12.16 13.35 46.09
N ASP A 42 -10.99 13.34 45.42
CA ASP A 42 -9.98 12.30 45.60
C ASP A 42 -9.49 12.22 47.02
N LEU A 43 -9.21 13.39 47.61
CA LEU A 43 -8.82 13.47 49.00
C LEU A 43 -9.91 12.87 49.90
N SER A 44 -11.17 13.10 49.61
CA SER A 44 -12.26 12.55 50.40
C SER A 44 -12.33 11.04 50.31
N ILE A 45 -12.05 10.47 49.14
CA ILE A 45 -11.99 9.03 48.90
C ILE A 45 -10.78 8.42 49.63
N LEU A 46 -9.62 9.00 49.52
CA LEU A 46 -8.43 8.56 50.24
C LEU A 46 -8.68 8.53 51.76
N LEU A 47 -9.22 9.61 52.33
CA LEU A 47 -9.53 9.69 53.74
C LEU A 47 -10.61 8.70 54.20
N ALA A 48 -11.60 8.42 53.34
CA ALA A 48 -12.64 7.42 53.62
C ALA A 48 -12.07 6.00 53.66
N ASN A 49 -10.97 5.75 53.01
CA ASN A 49 -10.29 4.43 52.94
C ASN A 49 -9.04 4.37 53.85
N TRP A 50 -8.85 5.33 54.74
CA TRP A 50 -7.69 5.44 55.65
C TRP A 50 -7.50 4.17 56.49
N ASN A 51 -6.29 3.63 56.51
CA ASN A 51 -5.91 2.32 57.04
C ASN A 51 -6.50 1.14 56.23
N GLY A 52 -7.06 1.37 55.05
CA GLY A 52 -7.45 0.32 54.10
C GLY A 52 -6.23 -0.23 53.34
N THR A 53 -6.51 -1.19 52.44
CA THR A 53 -5.46 -1.92 51.72
C THR A 53 -5.63 -1.89 50.19
N SER A 54 -6.46 -0.99 49.62
CA SER A 54 -6.73 -0.97 48.18
C SER A 54 -7.02 0.43 47.62
N THR A 55 -8.24 0.93 47.74
CA THR A 55 -8.61 2.21 47.13
C THR A 55 -7.95 3.37 47.89
N GLY A 56 -7.05 4.08 47.20
CA GLY A 56 -6.30 5.18 47.78
C GLY A 56 -4.88 4.83 48.19
N ASP A 57 -4.42 3.58 48.00
CA ASP A 57 -3.03 3.14 48.10
C ASP A 57 -2.29 3.59 46.84
N LEU A 58 -1.69 4.77 46.91
CA LEU A 58 -1.07 5.47 45.78
C LEU A 58 0.40 5.15 45.60
N ASP A 59 1.07 4.68 46.65
CA ASP A 59 2.47 4.26 46.58
C ASP A 59 2.64 2.73 46.51
N ALA A 60 1.52 1.99 46.51
CA ALA A 60 1.43 0.55 46.36
C ALA A 60 2.18 -0.24 47.45
N ASP A 61 2.24 0.30 48.67
CA ASP A 61 2.85 -0.39 49.83
C ASP A 61 1.89 -1.35 50.54
N GLY A 62 0.59 -1.33 50.19
CA GLY A 62 -0.46 -2.18 50.70
C GLY A 62 -1.27 -1.55 51.85
N PHE A 63 -1.07 -0.28 52.16
CA PHE A 63 -1.83 0.46 53.15
C PHE A 63 -2.19 1.85 52.64
N VAL A 64 -3.32 2.38 53.03
CA VAL A 64 -3.71 3.78 52.76
C VAL A 64 -3.34 4.64 53.96
N ASP A 65 -2.28 5.42 53.87
CA ASP A 65 -1.76 6.18 55.01
C ASP A 65 -1.20 7.57 54.65
N GLY A 66 -0.28 8.08 55.46
CA GLY A 66 0.30 9.42 55.24
C GLY A 66 1.23 9.53 54.04
N ALA A 67 1.74 8.41 53.55
CA ALA A 67 2.56 8.40 52.34
C ALA A 67 1.68 8.66 51.11
N ASP A 68 0.52 8.01 51.01
CA ASP A 68 -0.46 8.23 49.93
C ASP A 68 -1.02 9.65 49.94
N LEU A 69 -1.31 10.18 51.12
CA LEU A 69 -1.70 11.58 51.26
C LEU A 69 -0.62 12.52 50.72
N THR A 70 0.63 12.18 50.94
CA THR A 70 1.77 12.97 50.41
C THR A 70 1.82 12.89 48.89
N VAL A 71 1.61 11.71 48.29
CA VAL A 71 1.52 11.52 46.84
C VAL A 71 0.36 12.35 46.28
N LEU A 72 -0.85 12.24 46.85
CA LEU A 72 -2.01 12.97 46.38
C LEU A 72 -1.81 14.49 46.47
N ILE A 73 -1.26 15.00 47.57
CA ILE A 73 -1.00 16.45 47.70
C ILE A 73 0.07 16.91 46.73
N SER A 74 1.08 16.10 46.39
CA SER A 74 2.10 16.46 45.39
C SER A 74 1.51 16.62 43.98
N LEU A 75 0.40 15.97 43.71
CA LEU A 75 -0.34 15.98 42.46
C LEU A 75 -1.53 16.95 42.46
N TRP A 76 -1.76 17.65 43.56
CA TRP A 76 -2.95 18.50 43.77
C TRP A 76 -3.13 19.56 42.71
N GLY A 77 -4.34 19.62 42.14
CA GLY A 77 -4.70 20.56 41.09
C GLY A 77 -4.21 20.15 39.70
N GLN A 78 -3.55 19.00 39.55
CA GLN A 78 -3.21 18.50 38.24
C GLN A 78 -4.47 18.07 37.49
N THR A 79 -4.47 18.32 36.19
CA THR A 79 -5.41 17.72 35.23
C THR A 79 -4.73 16.50 34.66
N CYS A 80 -5.35 15.36 34.86
CA CYS A 80 -4.84 14.11 34.35
C CYS A 80 -5.12 13.97 32.84
N PRO A 81 -4.18 13.50 32.04
CA PRO A 81 -4.52 13.14 30.69
C PRO A 81 -5.56 12.02 30.72
N PRO A 82 -6.59 12.05 29.87
CA PRO A 82 -7.54 10.95 29.79
C PRO A 82 -6.80 9.65 29.49
N PRO A 83 -7.20 8.52 30.10
CA PRO A 83 -6.63 7.24 29.76
C PRO A 83 -6.80 7.01 28.27
N GLN A 84 -5.66 6.82 27.57
CA GLN A 84 -5.70 6.53 26.15
C GLN A 84 -6.32 5.15 25.96
N PRO A 85 -7.27 4.98 25.04
CA PRO A 85 -7.79 3.66 24.75
C PRO A 85 -6.66 2.76 24.28
N THR A 86 -6.57 1.60 24.86
CA THR A 86 -5.55 0.60 24.52
C THR A 86 -5.89 -0.20 23.28
N THR A 87 -7.08 -0.01 22.71
CA THR A 87 -7.59 -0.83 21.61
C THR A 87 -7.91 0.04 20.40
N GLU A 88 -6.94 0.18 19.51
CA GLU A 88 -7.17 0.67 18.15
C GLU A 88 -7.88 -0.45 17.36
N ILE A 89 -8.96 -0.09 16.66
CA ILE A 89 -9.69 -0.97 15.75
C ILE A 89 -9.85 -0.30 14.39
N ARG A 90 -9.97 -1.09 13.33
CA ARG A 90 -10.23 -0.54 12.00
C ARG A 90 -11.71 -0.61 11.70
N LEU A 91 -12.33 0.54 11.50
CA LEU A 91 -13.76 0.72 11.29
C LEU A 91 -14.14 1.03 9.84
N ALA A 92 -13.35 1.79 9.12
CA ALA A 92 -13.64 2.09 7.73
C ALA A 92 -13.56 0.82 6.88
N CYS A 93 -14.52 0.62 5.98
CA CYS A 93 -14.58 -0.58 5.18
C CYS A 93 -15.31 -0.37 3.86
N PHE A 94 -14.99 -1.22 2.91
CA PHE A 94 -15.68 -1.36 1.65
C PHE A 94 -16.50 -2.66 1.68
N PRO A 95 -17.84 -2.61 1.78
CA PRO A 95 -18.67 -3.81 1.85
C PRO A 95 -18.79 -4.47 0.49
N LEU A 96 -18.65 -5.79 0.46
CA LEU A 96 -18.84 -6.62 -0.72
C LEU A 96 -20.20 -7.34 -0.64
N ALA A 97 -20.95 -7.32 -1.73
CA ALA A 97 -22.33 -7.83 -1.75
C ALA A 97 -22.45 -9.32 -1.38
N ALA A 98 -21.43 -10.12 -1.68
CA ALA A 98 -21.44 -11.57 -1.47
C ALA A 98 -20.53 -12.03 -0.33
N ALA A 99 -19.89 -11.13 0.38
CA ALA A 99 -18.88 -11.47 1.37
C ALA A 99 -19.44 -11.60 2.79
N PRO A 100 -18.98 -12.56 3.61
CA PRO A 100 -19.15 -12.52 5.04
C PRO A 100 -18.29 -11.44 5.70
N TYR A 101 -17.26 -10.94 4.99
CA TYR A 101 -16.31 -9.95 5.48
C TYR A 101 -16.41 -8.64 4.69
N ALA A 102 -16.01 -7.54 5.31
CA ALA A 102 -15.84 -6.26 4.63
C ALA A 102 -14.38 -6.06 4.24
N SER A 103 -14.14 -5.57 3.03
CA SER A 103 -12.80 -5.15 2.59
C SER A 103 -12.43 -3.86 3.32
N PHE A 104 -11.26 -3.83 3.93
CA PHE A 104 -10.80 -2.64 4.65
C PHE A 104 -10.22 -1.62 3.68
N VAL A 105 -10.96 -0.56 3.50
CA VAL A 105 -10.55 0.64 2.76
C VAL A 105 -10.64 1.81 3.72
N GLN A 106 -9.55 2.48 3.94
CA GLN A 106 -9.50 3.68 4.79
C GLN A 106 -9.62 4.97 3.99
N THR A 107 -9.47 4.91 2.65
CA THR A 107 -9.54 6.09 1.78
C THR A 107 -10.78 6.02 0.90
N PHE A 108 -11.61 7.06 0.97
CA PHE A 108 -12.81 7.25 0.17
C PHE A 108 -12.69 8.53 -0.66
N ILE A 109 -13.18 8.50 -1.89
CA ILE A 109 -13.27 9.72 -2.70
C ILE A 109 -14.38 10.61 -2.14
N ALA A 110 -14.13 11.90 -1.99
CA ALA A 110 -15.12 12.88 -1.55
C ALA A 110 -16.42 12.79 -2.35
N GLY A 111 -17.55 12.85 -1.67
CA GLY A 111 -18.86 12.69 -2.28
C GLY A 111 -19.34 11.24 -2.41
N THR A 112 -18.51 10.25 -2.10
CA THR A 112 -18.91 8.82 -2.11
C THR A 112 -19.48 8.37 -0.77
N THR A 113 -20.23 7.27 -0.78
CA THR A 113 -20.75 6.67 0.46
C THR A 113 -19.62 6.10 1.29
N VAL A 114 -19.55 6.50 2.55
CA VAL A 114 -18.64 5.95 3.55
C VAL A 114 -19.35 4.87 4.34
N THR A 115 -18.72 3.72 4.49
CA THR A 115 -19.21 2.60 5.29
C THR A 115 -18.16 2.21 6.31
N ILE A 116 -18.62 1.93 7.54
CA ILE A 116 -17.80 1.34 8.60
C ILE A 116 -18.32 -0.04 8.94
N ALA A 117 -17.48 -0.87 9.54
CA ALA A 117 -17.87 -2.15 10.08
C ALA A 117 -16.98 -2.51 11.28
N VAL A 118 -17.54 -3.29 12.20
CA VAL A 118 -16.82 -3.82 13.36
C VAL A 118 -17.22 -5.27 13.56
N ASP A 119 -16.32 -6.07 14.12
CA ASP A 119 -16.63 -7.43 14.57
C ASP A 119 -16.71 -7.44 16.10
N PRO A 120 -17.91 -7.53 16.68
CA PRO A 120 -18.08 -7.57 18.15
C PRO A 120 -17.32 -8.72 18.80
N GLY A 121 -17.10 -9.84 18.08
CA GLY A 121 -16.35 -11.00 18.60
C GLY A 121 -14.84 -10.75 18.74
N LEU A 122 -14.32 -9.68 18.14
CA LEU A 122 -12.90 -9.28 18.22
C LEU A 122 -12.67 -8.07 19.14
N THR A 123 -13.72 -7.61 19.81
CA THR A 123 -13.72 -6.44 20.69
C THR A 123 -14.44 -6.78 22.00
N SER A 124 -14.43 -5.85 22.95
CA SER A 124 -15.22 -5.95 24.17
C SER A 124 -16.69 -5.57 24.01
N ILE A 125 -17.14 -5.31 22.78
CA ILE A 125 -18.52 -4.90 22.48
C ILE A 125 -19.50 -6.01 22.85
N GLN A 126 -20.53 -5.65 23.61
CA GLN A 126 -21.65 -6.53 23.89
C GLN A 126 -22.70 -6.42 22.78
N VAL A 127 -23.26 -7.55 22.38
CA VAL A 127 -24.41 -7.60 21.46
C VAL A 127 -25.61 -6.89 22.08
N ASP A 128 -26.43 -6.27 21.26
CA ASP A 128 -27.60 -5.44 21.65
C ASP A 128 -27.23 -4.15 22.40
N THR A 129 -25.94 -3.81 22.49
CA THR A 129 -25.50 -2.52 23.04
C THR A 129 -25.61 -1.43 21.97
N THR A 130 -26.08 -0.26 22.39
CA THR A 130 -26.09 0.96 21.57
C THR A 130 -24.97 1.87 22.02
N ALA A 131 -24.14 2.31 21.08
CA ALA A 131 -23.07 3.28 21.29
C ALA A 131 -23.28 4.50 20.39
N ASP A 132 -22.56 5.57 20.62
CA ASP A 132 -22.55 6.74 19.75
C ASP A 132 -21.28 6.74 18.90
N PHE A 133 -21.47 6.77 17.59
CA PHE A 133 -20.38 6.81 16.61
C PHE A 133 -20.07 8.25 16.18
N PHE A 134 -18.81 8.64 16.35
CA PHE A 134 -18.30 9.96 16.00
C PHE A 134 -17.32 9.90 14.84
N VAL A 135 -17.38 10.90 13.98
CA VAL A 135 -16.32 11.25 13.03
C VAL A 135 -15.67 12.55 13.52
N VAL A 136 -14.43 12.47 13.94
CA VAL A 136 -13.69 13.59 14.55
C VAL A 136 -12.57 14.01 13.60
N ALA A 137 -12.19 15.28 13.57
CA ALA A 137 -10.97 15.70 12.86
C ALA A 137 -9.77 14.93 13.44
N ALA A 138 -8.92 14.37 12.56
CA ALA A 138 -7.79 13.58 13.01
C ALA A 138 -6.92 14.34 14.01
N ARG A 139 -6.51 13.67 15.08
CA ARG A 139 -5.73 14.21 16.18
C ARG A 139 -4.50 13.36 16.42
N THR A 140 -3.40 14.02 16.79
CA THR A 140 -2.23 13.31 17.30
C THR A 140 -2.52 12.76 18.70
N THR A 141 -1.73 11.77 19.13
CA THR A 141 -1.80 11.22 20.49
C THR A 141 -1.71 12.33 21.54
N ALA A 142 -0.82 13.33 21.35
CA ALA A 142 -0.72 14.47 22.27
C ALA A 142 -1.98 15.36 22.27
N GLN A 143 -2.65 15.52 21.14
CA GLN A 143 -3.90 16.29 21.05
C GLN A 143 -5.07 15.54 21.71
N TRP A 144 -5.14 14.22 21.57
CA TRP A 144 -6.09 13.39 22.31
C TRP A 144 -5.86 13.47 23.82
N GLY A 145 -4.61 13.40 24.27
CA GLY A 145 -4.25 13.57 25.68
C GLY A 145 -4.55 14.95 26.26
N ALA A 146 -4.60 15.99 25.41
CA ALA A 146 -4.93 17.35 25.84
C ALA A 146 -6.43 17.67 25.81
N ASN A 147 -7.21 16.96 25.01
CA ASN A 147 -8.66 17.19 24.87
C ASN A 147 -9.36 15.90 24.41
N ASP A 148 -10.10 15.30 25.33
CA ASP A 148 -10.88 14.08 25.15
C ASP A 148 -12.29 14.32 24.60
N LEU A 149 -12.74 15.60 24.51
CA LEU A 149 -14.09 15.92 24.06
C LEU A 149 -14.30 15.47 22.60
N LEU A 150 -15.35 14.69 22.37
CA LEU A 150 -15.76 14.23 21.05
C LEU A 150 -16.60 15.31 20.36
N THR A 151 -16.03 15.88 19.31
CA THR A 151 -16.72 16.85 18.46
C THR A 151 -16.90 16.26 17.08
N ASP A 152 -18.11 15.85 16.75
CA ASP A 152 -18.42 15.28 15.45
C ASP A 152 -18.38 16.35 14.37
N VAL A 153 -17.58 16.12 13.32
CA VAL A 153 -17.46 17.07 12.19
C VAL A 153 -18.74 17.18 11.35
N ARG A 154 -19.68 16.25 11.52
CA ARG A 154 -20.99 16.25 10.86
C ARG A 154 -22.05 17.02 11.69
N GLY A 155 -21.69 17.45 12.90
CA GLY A 155 -22.54 18.18 13.84
C GLY A 155 -23.17 17.32 14.95
N THR A 156 -23.44 16.03 14.71
CA THR A 156 -24.03 15.11 15.70
C THR A 156 -23.50 13.72 15.55
N ALA A 157 -23.30 13.01 16.67
CA ALA A 157 -22.99 11.59 16.69
C ALA A 157 -24.10 10.77 16.04
N GLN A 158 -23.73 9.59 15.54
CA GLN A 158 -24.65 8.62 14.97
C GLN A 158 -24.84 7.46 15.95
N PRO A 159 -26.04 7.20 16.50
CA PRO A 159 -26.27 6.00 17.30
C PRO A 159 -26.13 4.75 16.41
N ILE A 160 -25.41 3.76 16.89
CA ILE A 160 -25.24 2.45 16.25
C ILE A 160 -25.53 1.36 17.27
N THR A 161 -26.19 0.27 16.85
CA THR A 161 -26.50 -0.88 17.71
C THR A 161 -25.86 -2.13 17.11
N PHE A 162 -25.19 -2.90 17.94
CA PHE A 162 -24.45 -4.08 17.51
C PHE A 162 -25.34 -5.32 17.53
N ALA A 163 -25.33 -6.06 16.42
CA ALA A 163 -26.06 -7.30 16.26
C ALA A 163 -25.15 -8.52 16.57
N SER A 164 -25.79 -9.64 16.89
CA SER A 164 -25.08 -10.93 16.91
C SER A 164 -24.55 -11.28 15.51
N GLY A 165 -23.36 -11.84 15.44
CA GLY A 165 -22.67 -12.18 14.21
C GLY A 165 -21.38 -11.39 14.02
N GLY A 166 -20.64 -11.68 12.94
CA GLY A 166 -19.35 -11.04 12.67
C GLY A 166 -19.50 -9.68 11.98
N ILE A 167 -18.41 -9.26 11.36
CA ILE A 167 -18.27 -7.95 10.71
C ILE A 167 -19.37 -7.64 9.68
N SER A 168 -19.85 -8.64 8.94
CA SER A 168 -20.89 -8.42 7.91
C SER A 168 -22.27 -8.06 8.48
N ALA A 169 -22.56 -8.49 9.71
CA ALA A 169 -23.80 -8.12 10.42
C ALA A 169 -23.73 -6.73 11.06
N ASN A 170 -22.51 -6.18 11.23
CA ASN A 170 -22.25 -4.94 11.93
C ASN A 170 -21.61 -3.91 11.01
N ARG A 171 -22.21 -3.72 9.83
CA ARG A 171 -21.86 -2.69 8.85
C ARG A 171 -22.84 -1.53 8.92
N PHE A 172 -22.31 -0.32 8.96
CA PHE A 172 -23.10 0.90 9.08
C PHE A 172 -22.71 1.89 7.98
N THR A 173 -23.69 2.46 7.30
CA THR A 173 -23.45 3.63 6.46
C THR A 173 -23.28 4.85 7.36
N VAL A 174 -22.20 5.58 7.16
CA VAL A 174 -21.95 6.84 7.90
C VAL A 174 -22.91 7.89 7.41
N THR A 175 -23.86 8.27 8.24
CA THR A 175 -24.83 9.36 7.95
C THR A 175 -24.07 10.66 7.70
N GLY A 176 -24.30 11.32 6.57
CA GLY A 176 -23.52 12.50 6.18
C GLY A 176 -22.08 12.21 5.74
N GLY A 177 -21.67 10.95 5.62
CA GLY A 177 -20.31 10.58 5.20
C GLY A 177 -19.93 11.17 3.84
N GLN A 178 -20.87 11.26 2.92
CA GLN A 178 -20.65 11.87 1.59
C GLN A 178 -20.41 13.39 1.64
N THR A 179 -20.68 14.07 2.77
CA THR A 179 -20.43 15.51 2.93
C THR A 179 -19.10 15.81 3.63
N LEU A 180 -18.36 14.76 4.03
CA LEU A 180 -17.03 14.93 4.62
C LEU A 180 -16.07 15.55 3.59
N SER A 181 -15.31 16.53 4.04
CA SER A 181 -14.40 17.29 3.18
C SER A 181 -13.12 16.51 2.91
N GLY A 182 -12.75 16.40 1.63
CA GLY A 182 -11.41 15.99 1.21
C GLY A 182 -10.44 17.16 1.05
N ASP A 183 -10.82 18.37 1.40
CA ASP A 183 -9.99 19.55 1.21
C ASP A 183 -8.92 19.66 2.32
N GLY A 184 -7.71 19.39 1.93
CA GLY A 184 -6.49 19.56 2.73
C GLY A 184 -5.53 20.62 2.18
N GLY A 185 -6.03 21.58 1.37
CA GLY A 185 -5.17 22.54 0.68
C GLY A 185 -4.40 21.89 -0.45
N LEU A 186 -3.06 21.75 -0.33
CA LEU A 186 -2.24 21.02 -1.29
C LEU A 186 -2.24 19.50 -1.05
N SER A 187 -2.71 19.03 0.10
CA SER A 187 -2.92 17.61 0.35
C SER A 187 -4.10 17.08 -0.48
N VAL A 188 -3.95 15.87 -1.02
CA VAL A 188 -5.02 15.22 -1.78
C VAL A 188 -6.08 14.64 -0.85
N GLY A 189 -5.73 14.28 0.38
CA GLY A 189 -6.63 13.68 1.37
C GLY A 189 -6.66 14.43 2.69
N ARG A 190 -7.82 14.35 3.39
CA ARG A 190 -7.99 14.83 4.75
C ARG A 190 -8.33 13.66 5.66
N GLY A 191 -7.60 13.56 6.77
CA GLY A 191 -7.79 12.51 7.77
C GLY A 191 -8.86 12.83 8.80
N TYR A 192 -9.51 11.76 9.27
CA TYR A 192 -10.49 11.78 10.35
C TYR A 192 -10.25 10.58 11.27
N ASP A 193 -10.45 10.77 12.56
CA ASP A 193 -10.54 9.69 13.52
C ASP A 193 -11.98 9.24 13.66
N LEU A 194 -12.18 7.93 13.81
CA LEU A 194 -13.48 7.32 14.01
C LEU A 194 -13.54 6.78 15.43
N VAL A 195 -14.51 7.23 16.22
CA VAL A 195 -14.64 6.82 17.62
C VAL A 195 -16.01 6.19 17.86
N ILE A 196 -16.03 5.07 18.54
CA ILE A 196 -17.23 4.48 19.10
C ILE A 196 -17.20 4.74 20.60
N ASP A 197 -18.03 5.68 21.04
CA ASP A 197 -18.25 6.08 22.42
C ASP A 197 -19.25 5.07 23.04
N MET A 198 -18.70 4.15 23.81
CA MET A 198 -19.46 2.99 24.34
C MET A 198 -20.34 3.38 25.52
N ASP A 199 -19.92 4.32 26.35
CA ASP A 199 -20.67 4.81 27.51
C ASP A 199 -21.54 6.03 27.21
N ARG A 200 -21.43 6.60 25.98
CA ARG A 200 -22.23 7.69 25.44
C ARG A 200 -22.11 8.98 26.25
N ASN A 201 -20.93 9.23 26.79
CA ASN A 201 -20.65 10.42 27.60
C ASN A 201 -20.15 11.63 26.77
N GLY A 202 -19.89 11.44 25.46
CA GLY A 202 -19.38 12.47 24.55
C GLY A 202 -17.90 12.78 24.74
N ARG A 203 -17.18 11.90 25.42
CA ARG A 203 -15.75 12.00 25.65
C ARG A 203 -15.04 10.72 25.21
N PHE A 204 -13.78 10.82 24.86
CA PHE A 204 -12.94 9.70 24.55
C PHE A 204 -12.38 9.12 25.86
N SER A 205 -12.89 8.00 26.29
CA SER A 205 -12.66 7.43 27.62
C SER A 205 -12.28 5.95 27.57
N LEU A 206 -11.86 5.41 28.71
CA LEU A 206 -11.56 3.98 28.82
C LEU A 206 -12.79 3.12 28.49
N GLY A 207 -12.60 2.18 27.57
CA GLY A 207 -13.67 1.30 27.08
C GLY A 207 -14.22 1.71 25.72
N ASP A 208 -13.92 2.92 25.25
CA ASP A 208 -14.24 3.33 23.89
C ASP A 208 -13.31 2.69 22.88
N LEU A 209 -13.74 2.70 21.63
CA LEU A 209 -12.98 2.16 20.52
C LEU A 209 -12.64 3.27 19.55
N ILE A 210 -11.41 3.24 19.02
CA ILE A 210 -10.95 4.22 18.05
C ILE A 210 -10.37 3.52 16.81
N ASP A 211 -10.68 4.06 15.63
CA ASP A 211 -9.88 3.87 14.42
C ASP A 211 -9.21 5.20 14.11
N GLY A 212 -7.91 5.23 14.22
CA GLY A 212 -7.10 6.44 14.31
C GLY A 212 -6.27 6.43 15.59
N GLY A 213 -5.71 7.53 15.99
CA GLY A 213 -4.73 7.56 17.07
C GLY A 213 -3.32 7.28 16.55
N ASP A 214 -2.34 7.13 17.43
CA ASP A 214 -0.93 6.93 17.05
C ASP A 214 -0.44 7.84 15.90
N ASP A 215 -0.94 9.07 15.86
CA ASP A 215 -0.69 10.06 14.82
C ASP A 215 -1.14 9.64 13.39
N ARG A 216 -2.01 8.64 13.29
CA ARG A 216 -2.63 8.17 12.05
C ARG A 216 -4.13 8.42 12.07
N ALA A 217 -4.71 8.76 10.90
CA ALA A 217 -6.16 8.82 10.77
C ALA A 217 -6.76 7.43 10.56
N GLY A 218 -7.96 7.21 11.10
CA GLY A 218 -8.73 6.00 10.86
C GLY A 218 -9.43 6.01 9.49
N LEU A 219 -9.73 7.21 8.98
CA LEU A 219 -10.41 7.41 7.71
C LEU A 219 -9.78 8.58 6.95
N TRP A 220 -9.64 8.41 5.63
CA TRP A 220 -9.24 9.48 4.73
C TRP A 220 -10.36 9.79 3.74
N ILE A 221 -10.69 11.07 3.60
CA ILE A 221 -11.48 11.54 2.47
C ILE A 221 -10.54 12.19 1.48
N SER A 222 -10.45 11.63 0.29
CA SER A 222 -9.56 12.07 -0.76
C SER A 222 -10.29 12.92 -1.79
N ARG A 223 -9.68 14.02 -2.23
CA ARG A 223 -10.06 14.65 -3.49
C ARG A 223 -9.78 13.68 -4.63
N ASP A 224 -10.47 13.86 -5.74
CA ASP A 224 -10.17 13.09 -6.94
C ASP A 224 -8.73 13.40 -7.43
N PRO A 225 -7.81 12.45 -7.43
CA PRO A 225 -6.44 12.70 -7.84
C PRO A 225 -6.29 12.96 -9.34
N THR A 226 -7.34 12.76 -10.16
CA THR A 226 -7.36 13.19 -11.58
C THR A 226 -7.72 14.67 -11.75
N ALA A 227 -8.34 15.26 -10.74
CA ALA A 227 -8.77 16.65 -10.78
C ALA A 227 -7.56 17.60 -10.76
N THR A 228 -7.75 18.76 -11.36
CA THR A 228 -6.78 19.86 -11.26
C THR A 228 -6.62 20.26 -9.79
N GLY A 229 -5.38 20.48 -9.37
CA GLY A 229 -5.06 20.96 -8.03
C GLY A 229 -5.56 22.39 -7.78
N PRO A 230 -5.39 22.90 -6.54
CA PRO A 230 -5.95 24.20 -6.15
C PRO A 230 -5.20 25.41 -6.72
N LEU A 231 -4.03 25.22 -7.33
CA LEU A 231 -3.18 26.31 -7.78
C LEU A 231 -3.34 26.59 -9.28
N ALA A 232 -3.36 27.86 -9.64
CA ALA A 232 -3.18 28.29 -11.03
C ALA A 232 -1.74 28.00 -11.46
N VAL A 233 -1.54 27.67 -12.74
CA VAL A 233 -0.25 27.24 -13.30
C VAL A 233 0.26 28.26 -14.32
N THR A 234 1.54 28.60 -14.20
CA THR A 234 2.28 29.34 -15.21
C THR A 234 3.13 28.35 -16.01
N THR A 235 3.09 28.50 -17.33
CA THR A 235 3.86 27.69 -18.27
C THR A 235 4.91 28.55 -19.01
N LEU A 236 6.17 28.17 -18.94
CA LEU A 236 7.21 28.67 -19.82
C LEU A 236 7.37 27.67 -20.98
N SER A 237 7.03 28.08 -22.19
CA SER A 237 6.97 27.19 -23.36
C SER A 237 8.30 26.54 -23.70
N SER A 238 9.41 27.25 -23.45
CA SER A 238 10.76 26.64 -23.54
C SER A 238 11.80 27.52 -22.84
N TYR A 239 12.87 26.88 -22.36
CA TYR A 239 14.10 27.52 -21.91
C TYR A 239 15.29 26.65 -22.36
N THR A 240 16.50 27.22 -22.37
CA THR A 240 17.72 26.51 -22.70
C THR A 240 18.45 26.05 -21.44
N ALA A 241 18.62 24.75 -21.28
CA ALA A 241 19.40 24.14 -20.22
C ALA A 241 20.90 24.26 -20.53
N VAL A 242 21.62 25.07 -19.79
CA VAL A 242 23.06 25.24 -19.92
C VAL A 242 23.79 23.99 -19.45
N GLY A 243 24.71 23.48 -20.25
CA GLY A 243 25.45 22.24 -19.95
C GLY A 243 24.75 20.95 -20.41
N ALA A 244 23.56 21.06 -21.01
CA ALA A 244 22.94 19.93 -21.69
C ALA A 244 23.61 19.64 -23.04
N THR A 245 23.48 18.40 -23.51
CA THR A 245 24.01 17.94 -24.78
C THR A 245 23.54 18.83 -25.96
N ALA A 246 24.47 19.29 -26.82
CA ALA A 246 24.13 20.10 -27.97
C ALA A 246 23.05 19.43 -28.86
N GLY A 247 22.03 20.21 -29.25
CA GLY A 247 20.86 19.69 -29.97
C GLY A 247 19.74 19.18 -29.09
N PHE A 248 19.97 18.99 -27.76
CA PHE A 248 19.00 18.54 -26.78
C PHE A 248 18.95 19.48 -25.59
N THR A 249 18.96 20.77 -25.80
CA THR A 249 19.08 21.78 -24.75
C THR A 249 17.76 22.38 -24.32
N LEU A 250 16.66 22.14 -25.02
CA LEU A 250 15.39 22.77 -24.70
C LEU A 250 14.60 21.98 -23.66
N ALA A 251 13.93 22.71 -22.80
CA ALA A 251 12.95 22.14 -21.87
C ALA A 251 11.79 23.10 -21.66
N ARG A 252 10.62 22.56 -21.38
CA ARG A 252 9.39 23.26 -20.98
C ARG A 252 9.29 23.23 -19.46
N LEU A 253 8.71 24.27 -18.87
CA LEU A 253 8.57 24.42 -17.44
C LEU A 253 7.12 24.79 -17.06
N TRP A 254 6.59 24.13 -16.04
CA TRP A 254 5.32 24.47 -15.37
C TRP A 254 5.59 24.70 -13.88
N TYR A 255 4.96 25.72 -13.31
CA TYR A 255 5.07 26.01 -11.88
C TYR A 255 3.82 26.76 -11.38
N PRO A 256 3.51 26.73 -10.07
CA PRO A 256 2.40 27.50 -9.51
C PRO A 256 2.56 28.99 -9.77
N THR A 257 1.51 29.64 -10.26
CA THR A 257 1.56 31.08 -10.58
C THR A 257 1.91 31.95 -9.37
N ASN A 258 1.49 31.50 -8.17
CA ASN A 258 1.78 32.18 -6.90
C ASN A 258 3.07 31.72 -6.23
N ILE A 259 4.00 31.13 -6.96
CA ILE A 259 5.23 30.50 -6.42
C ILE A 259 6.08 31.44 -5.57
N ALA A 260 6.01 32.75 -5.81
CA ALA A 260 6.74 33.73 -5.02
C ALA A 260 6.36 33.69 -3.54
N SER A 261 5.08 33.43 -3.22
CA SER A 261 4.56 33.32 -1.86
C SER A 261 4.68 31.94 -1.24
N MET A 262 5.09 30.94 -2.02
CA MET A 262 5.23 29.56 -1.57
C MET A 262 6.61 29.32 -0.94
N ALA A 263 6.71 28.29 -0.10
CA ALA A 263 7.98 27.66 0.26
C ALA A 263 8.63 27.01 -0.97
N SER A 264 9.78 26.38 -0.81
CA SER A 264 10.37 25.58 -1.89
C SER A 264 9.46 24.39 -2.27
N CYS A 265 9.40 24.09 -3.58
CA CYS A 265 8.55 23.06 -4.15
C CYS A 265 9.39 21.88 -4.64
N PRO A 266 8.89 20.64 -4.52
CA PRO A 266 9.57 19.48 -5.10
C PRO A 266 9.71 19.62 -6.62
N LEU A 267 10.78 19.00 -7.15
CA LEU A 267 11.07 19.01 -8.60
C LEU A 267 10.59 17.72 -9.24
N VAL A 268 9.87 17.84 -10.35
CA VAL A 268 9.52 16.71 -11.23
C VAL A 268 10.16 16.90 -12.59
N VAL A 269 10.84 15.87 -13.06
CA VAL A 269 11.51 15.85 -14.39
C VAL A 269 10.87 14.79 -15.27
N ILE A 270 10.42 15.18 -16.46
CA ILE A 270 9.79 14.30 -17.44
C ILE A 270 10.73 14.09 -18.63
N SER A 271 11.07 12.83 -18.91
CA SER A 271 11.91 12.38 -20.03
C SER A 271 11.07 11.66 -21.07
N HIS A 272 10.96 12.24 -22.27
CA HIS A 272 10.13 11.68 -23.34
C HIS A 272 10.76 10.47 -24.03
N GLY A 273 9.94 9.70 -24.76
CA GLY A 273 10.34 8.53 -25.55
C GLY A 273 10.95 8.85 -26.91
N ASN A 274 11.33 7.79 -27.62
CA ASN A 274 11.90 7.91 -28.96
C ASN A 274 10.85 8.43 -29.97
N GLY A 275 11.24 9.44 -30.75
CA GLY A 275 10.33 10.08 -31.71
C GLY A 275 9.29 11.02 -31.05
N HIS A 276 9.25 11.12 -29.73
CA HIS A 276 8.38 12.02 -29.01
C HIS A 276 8.98 13.43 -28.89
N GLN A 277 8.15 14.38 -28.41
CA GLN A 277 8.56 15.74 -28.11
C GLN A 277 8.35 16.05 -26.62
N TYR A 278 9.23 16.84 -26.04
CA TYR A 278 9.12 17.30 -24.66
C TYR A 278 7.84 18.11 -24.39
N THR A 279 7.19 18.62 -25.43
CA THR A 279 5.93 19.34 -25.37
C THR A 279 4.69 18.46 -25.33
N TRP A 280 4.83 17.14 -25.46
CA TRP A 280 3.68 16.21 -25.51
C TRP A 280 3.11 15.82 -24.17
N TYR A 281 3.65 16.34 -23.07
CA TYR A 281 3.26 15.98 -21.69
C TYR A 281 2.62 17.16 -20.94
N ASP A 282 2.02 18.10 -21.66
CA ASP A 282 1.38 19.30 -21.08
C ASP A 282 0.29 18.95 -20.06
N TYR A 283 -0.46 17.88 -20.32
CA TYR A 283 -1.50 17.41 -19.43
C TYR A 283 -0.95 17.05 -18.04
N LEU A 284 0.21 16.41 -18.00
CA LEU A 284 0.86 15.96 -16.76
C LEU A 284 1.61 17.12 -16.09
N GLY A 285 2.35 17.92 -16.88
CA GLY A 285 3.07 19.09 -16.38
C GLY A 285 2.13 20.09 -15.69
N THR A 286 1.03 20.44 -16.35
CA THR A 286 0.01 21.33 -15.80
C THR A 286 -0.67 20.72 -14.58
N HIS A 287 -1.02 19.43 -14.64
CA HIS A 287 -1.65 18.72 -13.53
C HIS A 287 -0.78 18.76 -12.28
N LEU A 288 0.47 18.32 -12.37
CA LEU A 288 1.36 18.26 -11.21
C LEU A 288 1.69 19.67 -10.67
N ALA A 289 1.93 20.64 -11.55
CA ALA A 289 2.17 22.02 -11.10
C ALA A 289 0.99 22.61 -10.35
N SER A 290 -0.26 22.27 -10.72
CA SER A 290 -1.45 22.68 -9.99
C SER A 290 -1.53 22.14 -8.55
N TRP A 291 -0.78 21.09 -8.26
CA TRP A 291 -0.64 20.49 -6.93
C TRP A 291 0.62 20.95 -6.17
N GLY A 292 1.35 21.94 -6.69
CA GLY A 292 2.45 22.58 -5.97
C GLY A 292 3.86 22.14 -6.38
N TYR A 293 4.00 21.46 -7.51
CA TYR A 293 5.31 21.02 -8.00
C TYR A 293 5.90 22.00 -9.03
N ILE A 294 7.23 22.07 -9.09
CA ILE A 294 7.96 22.61 -10.25
C ILE A 294 8.22 21.44 -11.19
N VAL A 295 7.73 21.53 -12.42
CA VAL A 295 7.77 20.43 -13.37
C VAL A 295 8.52 20.87 -14.62
N ILE A 296 9.49 20.07 -15.08
CA ILE A 296 10.12 20.25 -16.40
C ILE A 296 9.89 19.02 -17.26
N SER A 297 9.75 19.25 -18.57
CA SER A 297 9.87 18.22 -19.59
C SER A 297 10.94 18.65 -20.58
N HIS A 298 11.93 17.80 -20.83
CA HIS A 298 13.13 18.18 -21.58
C HIS A 298 13.26 17.43 -22.90
N GLN A 299 13.95 18.03 -23.87
CA GLN A 299 14.44 17.31 -25.05
C GLN A 299 15.30 16.15 -24.59
N ASN A 300 15.00 14.96 -25.10
CA ASN A 300 15.66 13.73 -24.69
C ASN A 300 16.42 13.11 -25.87
N ASN A 301 17.69 12.82 -25.70
CA ASN A 301 18.52 12.18 -26.70
C ASN A 301 18.33 10.67 -26.70
N THR A 302 17.26 10.20 -27.33
CA THR A 302 16.86 8.79 -27.38
C THR A 302 17.54 7.99 -28.51
N VAL A 303 18.41 8.63 -29.31
CA VAL A 303 19.18 8.00 -30.38
C VAL A 303 20.67 8.39 -30.22
N PRO A 304 21.59 7.43 -30.10
CA PRO A 304 21.47 6.01 -30.44
C PRO A 304 20.75 5.14 -29.39
N GLY A 305 20.51 5.59 -28.13
CA GLY A 305 19.85 4.74 -27.19
C GLY A 305 19.72 5.27 -25.77
N ILE A 306 19.67 4.36 -24.82
CA ILE A 306 19.33 4.62 -23.43
C ILE A 306 20.43 5.38 -22.68
N GLU A 307 21.70 5.11 -22.99
CA GLU A 307 22.84 5.85 -22.38
C GLU A 307 22.78 7.34 -22.67
N THR A 308 22.44 7.73 -23.91
CA THR A 308 22.28 9.15 -24.27
C THR A 308 21.01 9.75 -23.67
N SER A 309 19.92 8.97 -23.55
CA SER A 309 18.69 9.36 -22.87
C SER A 309 18.96 9.61 -21.38
N SER A 310 19.65 8.70 -20.69
CA SER A 310 20.02 8.89 -19.29
C SER A 310 20.89 10.15 -19.09
N THR A 311 21.83 10.38 -20.00
CA THR A 311 22.71 11.56 -19.97
C THR A 311 21.92 12.86 -20.05
N THR A 312 20.95 12.97 -20.96
CA THR A 312 20.12 14.18 -21.05
C THR A 312 19.25 14.39 -19.83
N THR A 313 18.68 13.34 -19.24
CA THR A 313 17.91 13.43 -17.98
C THR A 313 18.75 13.99 -16.84
N LEU A 314 19.96 13.44 -16.66
CA LEU A 314 20.91 13.88 -15.63
C LEU A 314 21.33 15.33 -15.82
N GLN A 315 21.66 15.72 -17.07
CA GLN A 315 22.07 17.08 -17.41
C GLN A 315 20.96 18.11 -17.22
N HIS A 316 19.73 17.80 -17.61
CA HIS A 316 18.59 18.71 -17.42
C HIS A 316 18.22 18.88 -15.95
N THR A 317 18.35 17.82 -15.15
CA THR A 317 18.16 17.92 -13.70
C THR A 317 19.21 18.83 -13.06
N ASN A 318 20.50 18.67 -13.41
CA ASN A 318 21.57 19.58 -12.98
C ASN A 318 21.29 21.03 -13.42
N ALA A 319 20.92 21.22 -14.69
CA ALA A 319 20.73 22.54 -15.29
C ALA A 319 19.62 23.34 -14.61
N ILE A 320 18.44 22.76 -14.40
CA ILE A 320 17.31 23.49 -13.79
C ILE A 320 17.62 23.90 -12.35
N ILE A 321 18.31 23.02 -11.57
CA ILE A 321 18.73 23.33 -10.21
C ILE A 321 19.75 24.48 -10.20
N ALA A 322 20.70 24.50 -11.13
CA ALA A 322 21.71 25.53 -11.21
C ALA A 322 21.20 26.87 -11.76
N GLN A 323 20.20 26.86 -12.63
CA GLN A 323 19.73 28.03 -13.38
C GLN A 323 18.48 28.71 -12.79
N GLN A 324 18.08 28.40 -11.56
CA GLN A 324 16.86 28.95 -10.94
C GLN A 324 16.79 30.48 -11.02
N ALA A 325 17.95 31.16 -10.89
CA ALA A 325 18.01 32.63 -10.90
C ALA A 325 17.73 33.25 -12.28
N THR A 326 17.80 32.50 -13.35
CA THR A 326 17.67 33.01 -14.72
C THR A 326 16.48 32.46 -15.48
N VAL A 327 16.10 31.21 -15.22
CA VAL A 327 14.92 30.57 -15.82
C VAL A 327 13.65 31.27 -15.36
N ALA A 328 12.70 31.44 -16.25
CA ALA A 328 11.45 32.17 -16.02
C ALA A 328 11.67 33.58 -15.44
N SER A 329 12.71 34.28 -15.90
CA SER A 329 13.12 35.61 -15.38
C SER A 329 13.37 35.60 -13.86
N GLY A 330 13.81 34.47 -13.31
CA GLY A 330 14.10 34.31 -11.88
C GLY A 330 12.88 34.01 -10.99
N ALA A 331 11.71 33.77 -11.57
CA ALA A 331 10.49 33.49 -10.77
C ALA A 331 10.63 32.27 -9.87
N ILE A 332 11.47 31.28 -10.25
CA ILE A 332 11.71 30.06 -9.49
C ILE A 332 13.01 30.11 -8.66
N ASN A 333 13.64 31.27 -8.53
CA ASN A 333 14.88 31.41 -7.79
C ASN A 333 14.71 31.06 -6.30
N GLY A 334 15.45 30.04 -5.82
CA GLY A 334 15.36 29.52 -4.47
C GLY A 334 14.06 28.77 -4.18
N LYS A 335 13.29 28.39 -5.22
CA LYS A 335 12.00 27.71 -5.07
C LYS A 335 12.06 26.21 -5.35
N ILE A 336 13.12 25.68 -5.93
CA ILE A 336 13.29 24.25 -6.11
C ILE A 336 13.82 23.62 -4.83
N ASP A 337 13.10 22.66 -4.30
CA ASP A 337 13.58 21.77 -3.25
C ASP A 337 14.32 20.58 -3.91
N ALA A 338 15.61 20.72 -4.03
CA ALA A 338 16.46 19.69 -4.62
C ALA A 338 16.63 18.44 -3.75
N SER A 339 16.10 18.43 -2.52
CA SER A 339 16.05 17.23 -1.67
C SER A 339 14.87 16.31 -1.99
N ARG A 340 13.92 16.77 -2.82
CA ARG A 340 12.66 16.07 -3.15
C ARG A 340 12.45 16.08 -4.66
N ILE A 341 13.08 15.12 -5.36
CA ILE A 341 13.06 14.99 -6.81
C ILE A 341 12.28 13.73 -7.20
N SER A 342 11.45 13.84 -8.24
CA SER A 342 10.83 12.72 -8.93
C SER A 342 11.22 12.71 -10.40
N TRP A 343 11.51 11.53 -10.93
CA TRP A 343 11.74 11.34 -12.36
C TRP A 343 10.63 10.50 -12.97
N ILE A 344 10.06 10.99 -14.06
CA ILE A 344 9.04 10.33 -14.88
C ILE A 344 9.63 10.15 -16.26
N GLY A 345 9.52 8.95 -16.82
CA GLY A 345 10.04 8.72 -18.17
C GLY A 345 9.10 7.87 -18.99
N HIS A 346 8.98 8.14 -20.29
CA HIS A 346 8.15 7.37 -21.20
C HIS A 346 9.02 6.62 -22.22
N SER A 347 8.69 5.34 -22.49
CA SER A 347 9.37 4.54 -23.49
C SER A 347 10.90 4.47 -23.22
N ARG A 348 11.76 4.80 -24.19
CA ARG A 348 13.21 4.92 -23.98
C ARG A 348 13.58 5.93 -22.88
N GLY A 349 12.76 6.97 -22.67
CA GLY A 349 12.92 7.88 -21.53
C GLY A 349 12.63 7.19 -20.20
N GLY A 350 11.72 6.23 -20.19
CA GLY A 350 11.40 5.41 -19.02
C GLY A 350 12.58 4.55 -18.57
N GLU A 351 13.22 3.82 -19.47
CA GLU A 351 14.47 3.12 -19.17
C GLU A 351 15.61 4.11 -18.88
N GLY A 352 15.63 5.26 -19.59
CA GLY A 352 16.63 6.31 -19.41
C GLY A 352 16.68 6.89 -18.00
N ILE A 353 15.53 7.08 -17.33
CA ILE A 353 15.51 7.54 -15.92
C ILE A 353 16.04 6.46 -14.98
N VAL A 354 15.72 5.19 -15.22
CA VAL A 354 16.26 4.06 -14.43
C VAL A 354 17.76 3.96 -14.61
N ARG A 355 18.25 4.02 -15.87
CA ARG A 355 19.68 4.06 -16.15
C ARG A 355 20.38 5.26 -15.52
N GLY A 356 19.74 6.43 -15.55
CA GLY A 356 20.27 7.63 -14.88
C GLY A 356 20.44 7.43 -13.38
N TYR A 357 19.47 6.80 -12.72
CA TYR A 357 19.52 6.46 -11.29
C TYR A 357 20.66 5.47 -11.01
N ASP A 358 20.75 4.41 -11.80
CA ASP A 358 21.77 3.37 -11.73
C ASP A 358 23.19 3.95 -11.90
N ARG A 359 23.40 4.87 -12.83
CA ARG A 359 24.68 5.57 -13.04
C ARG A 359 25.12 6.41 -11.83
N ILE A 360 24.18 7.00 -11.11
CA ILE A 360 24.49 7.70 -9.84
C ILE A 360 24.83 6.67 -8.76
N PHE A 361 24.08 5.58 -8.69
CA PHE A 361 24.32 4.51 -7.74
C PHE A 361 25.70 3.88 -7.92
N ASP A 362 26.10 3.58 -9.13
CA ASP A 362 27.41 3.01 -9.51
C ASP A 362 28.56 4.02 -9.44
N GLY A 363 28.28 5.30 -9.24
CA GLY A 363 29.29 6.36 -9.23
C GLY A 363 29.85 6.70 -10.61
N THR A 364 29.20 6.24 -11.71
CA THR A 364 29.61 6.57 -13.09
C THR A 364 29.13 7.94 -13.56
N PHE A 365 28.25 8.57 -12.76
CA PHE A 365 27.85 9.96 -12.89
C PHE A 365 27.74 10.62 -11.52
N THR A 366 28.33 11.80 -11.38
CA THR A 366 28.24 12.62 -10.16
C THR A 366 27.32 13.81 -10.43
N PRO A 367 26.09 13.85 -9.85
CA PRO A 367 25.18 14.98 -10.02
C PRO A 367 25.71 16.24 -9.32
N THR A 368 25.23 17.41 -9.78
CA THR A 368 25.54 18.70 -9.18
C THR A 368 24.28 19.28 -8.54
N GLY A 369 24.33 19.54 -7.23
CA GLY A 369 23.22 20.13 -6.49
C GLY A 369 22.17 19.16 -5.98
N TYR A 370 22.31 17.85 -6.26
CA TYR A 370 21.50 16.78 -5.69
C TYR A 370 22.31 15.49 -5.61
N GLY A 371 21.76 14.46 -5.04
CA GLY A 371 22.37 13.13 -4.97
C GLY A 371 21.32 12.02 -5.08
N LEU A 372 21.76 10.77 -5.01
CA LEU A 372 20.87 9.61 -5.14
C LEU A 372 19.69 9.65 -4.17
N SER A 373 19.98 9.97 -2.89
CA SER A 373 18.96 10.03 -1.83
C SER A 373 17.93 11.16 -2.01
N ASN A 374 18.17 12.10 -2.90
CA ASN A 374 17.25 13.19 -3.22
C ASN A 374 16.21 12.78 -4.27
N ILE A 375 16.48 11.72 -5.04
CA ILE A 375 15.53 11.15 -5.99
C ILE A 375 14.60 10.22 -5.20
N LYS A 376 13.40 10.71 -4.92
CA LYS A 376 12.45 10.05 -4.02
C LYS A 376 11.51 9.10 -4.73
N PHE A 377 11.31 9.26 -6.03
CA PHE A 377 10.34 8.47 -6.78
C PHE A 377 10.72 8.37 -8.26
N LEU A 378 10.68 7.16 -8.81
CA LEU A 378 10.86 6.85 -10.22
C LEU A 378 9.56 6.29 -10.79
N CYS A 379 9.11 6.85 -11.90
CA CYS A 379 7.92 6.37 -12.60
C CYS A 379 8.18 6.20 -14.11
N PRO A 380 8.70 5.07 -14.57
CA PRO A 380 8.69 4.74 -15.99
C PRO A 380 7.27 4.43 -16.48
N ILE A 381 6.93 4.99 -17.64
CA ILE A 381 5.68 4.75 -18.37
C ILE A 381 6.02 3.95 -19.62
N SER A 382 5.45 2.77 -19.78
CA SER A 382 5.71 1.87 -20.93
C SER A 382 7.20 1.83 -21.33
N PRO A 383 8.11 1.55 -20.38
CA PRO A 383 9.56 1.66 -20.64
C PRO A 383 10.05 0.55 -21.56
N THR A 384 11.12 0.81 -22.27
CA THR A 384 11.97 -0.22 -22.87
C THR A 384 12.83 -0.90 -21.79
N ASP A 385 13.48 -2.01 -22.15
CA ASP A 385 14.51 -2.67 -21.33
C ASP A 385 15.63 -3.22 -22.26
N PHE A 386 16.33 -2.31 -22.92
CA PHE A 386 17.39 -2.67 -23.86
C PHE A 386 18.73 -2.97 -23.18
N LEU A 387 18.99 -2.35 -22.03
CA LEU A 387 20.26 -2.48 -21.33
C LEU A 387 20.30 -3.67 -20.38
N GLY A 388 19.15 -4.13 -19.93
CA GLY A 388 19.02 -5.26 -19.02
C GLY A 388 19.53 -5.00 -17.60
N VAL A 389 19.57 -6.05 -16.80
CA VAL A 389 19.79 -6.03 -15.34
C VAL A 389 21.08 -5.35 -14.89
N ASN A 390 22.14 -5.42 -15.69
CA ASN A 390 23.45 -4.89 -15.30
C ASN A 390 23.61 -3.39 -15.56
N SER A 391 22.62 -2.76 -16.18
CA SER A 391 22.75 -1.36 -16.62
C SER A 391 21.46 -0.56 -16.52
N ALA A 392 20.34 -1.20 -16.17
CA ALA A 392 19.07 -0.54 -15.92
C ALA A 392 18.40 -1.14 -14.68
N ASN A 393 18.94 -0.78 -13.51
CA ASN A 393 18.49 -1.29 -12.23
C ASN A 393 17.96 -0.14 -11.34
N PRO A 394 16.69 -0.19 -10.89
CA PRO A 394 16.14 0.82 -9.99
C PRO A 394 16.63 0.68 -8.55
N HIS A 395 17.33 -0.40 -8.19
CA HIS A 395 17.83 -0.67 -6.84
C HIS A 395 16.73 -0.50 -5.77
N ALA A 396 17.04 0.23 -4.70
CA ALA A 396 16.11 0.50 -3.59
C ALA A 396 15.30 1.80 -3.77
N ALA A 397 15.15 2.30 -5.00
CA ALA A 397 14.28 3.45 -5.27
C ALA A 397 12.81 3.10 -4.99
N ASN A 398 12.01 4.12 -4.60
CA ASN A 398 10.56 3.99 -4.69
C ASN A 398 10.17 4.01 -6.17
N PHE A 399 9.60 2.91 -6.63
CA PHE A 399 9.44 2.62 -8.06
C PHE A 399 7.98 2.33 -8.39
N MET A 400 7.47 2.96 -9.46
CA MET A 400 6.15 2.65 -10.00
C MET A 400 6.21 2.49 -11.51
N LEU A 401 5.97 1.28 -12.00
CA LEU A 401 5.77 1.03 -13.41
C LEU A 401 4.33 1.32 -13.80
N LEU A 402 4.12 2.18 -14.79
CA LEU A 402 2.83 2.39 -15.43
C LEU A 402 2.89 1.85 -16.88
N TRP A 403 2.01 0.91 -17.23
CA TRP A 403 2.07 0.27 -18.54
C TRP A 403 0.69 -0.01 -19.14
N GLY A 404 0.57 0.20 -20.45
CA GLY A 404 -0.62 -0.10 -21.23
C GLY A 404 -0.65 -1.54 -21.72
N ALA A 405 -1.73 -2.26 -21.48
CA ALA A 405 -1.86 -3.66 -21.88
C ALA A 405 -2.05 -3.84 -23.39
N ALA A 406 -2.47 -2.80 -24.09
CA ALA A 406 -2.63 -2.79 -25.55
C ALA A 406 -1.44 -2.18 -26.29
N ASP A 407 -0.33 -1.97 -25.61
CA ASP A 407 0.91 -1.36 -26.13
C ASP A 407 1.48 -2.21 -27.27
N GLY A 408 1.45 -1.70 -28.49
CA GLY A 408 1.95 -2.37 -29.68
C GLY A 408 3.40 -2.04 -30.02
N ASP A 409 3.98 -1.03 -29.37
CA ASP A 409 5.39 -0.64 -29.54
C ASP A 409 6.30 -1.41 -28.54
N VAL A 410 6.07 -1.27 -27.25
CA VAL A 410 6.75 -2.04 -26.21
C VAL A 410 5.90 -3.25 -25.86
N SER A 411 5.94 -4.26 -26.68
CA SER A 411 4.99 -5.38 -26.60
C SER A 411 5.39 -6.50 -25.63
N GLY A 412 6.67 -6.56 -25.26
CA GLY A 412 7.16 -7.61 -24.37
C GLY A 412 7.02 -9.02 -24.94
N THR A 413 7.31 -9.23 -26.21
CA THR A 413 7.25 -10.56 -26.81
C THR A 413 8.58 -11.30 -26.65
N PRO A 414 8.59 -12.65 -26.54
CA PRO A 414 9.82 -13.44 -26.38
C PRO A 414 10.83 -13.28 -27.53
N THR A 415 10.33 -12.88 -28.70
CA THR A 415 11.12 -12.73 -29.92
C THR A 415 11.46 -11.28 -30.26
N SER A 416 10.91 -10.33 -29.52
CA SER A 416 11.18 -8.91 -29.67
C SER A 416 12.41 -8.51 -28.87
N SER A 417 13.29 -7.72 -29.48
CA SER A 417 14.32 -6.97 -28.74
C SER A 417 13.71 -5.82 -27.92
N VAL A 418 12.41 -5.58 -28.07
CA VAL A 418 11.65 -4.55 -27.36
C VAL A 418 10.90 -5.24 -26.23
N ALA A 419 11.47 -5.29 -25.24
CA ALA A 419 11.39 -5.25 -23.82
C ALA A 419 10.23 -5.85 -23.06
N TRP A 420 10.61 -6.37 -22.07
CA TRP A 420 9.99 -6.95 -20.91
C TRP A 420 9.84 -5.86 -19.85
N SER A 421 8.92 -4.91 -20.02
CA SER A 421 8.78 -3.75 -19.12
C SER A 421 8.63 -4.16 -17.65
N PHE A 422 8.05 -5.33 -17.37
CA PHE A 422 7.97 -5.84 -16.01
C PHE A 422 9.32 -6.18 -15.39
N ASP A 423 10.36 -6.48 -16.19
CA ASP A 423 11.69 -6.82 -15.68
C ASP A 423 12.28 -5.68 -14.86
N LEU A 424 12.04 -4.43 -15.27
CA LEU A 424 12.46 -3.27 -14.48
C LEU A 424 11.80 -3.24 -13.09
N ALA A 425 10.54 -3.64 -13.00
CA ALA A 425 9.85 -3.74 -11.71
C ALA A 425 10.40 -4.91 -10.88
N GLU A 426 10.62 -6.07 -11.49
CA GLU A 426 11.16 -7.24 -10.77
C GLU A 426 12.57 -7.02 -10.21
N ARG A 427 13.37 -6.13 -10.80
CA ARG A 427 14.70 -5.75 -10.30
C ARG A 427 14.67 -4.82 -9.09
N SER A 428 13.55 -4.12 -8.86
CA SER A 428 13.45 -3.18 -7.74
C SER A 428 13.39 -3.91 -6.41
N VAL A 429 14.27 -3.54 -5.48
CA VAL A 429 14.27 -4.02 -4.09
C VAL A 429 13.75 -2.97 -3.11
N GLY A 430 13.34 -1.80 -3.60
CA GLY A 430 12.65 -0.76 -2.85
C GLY A 430 11.14 -1.00 -2.78
N PHE A 431 10.39 0.06 -2.45
CA PHE A 431 8.94 0.05 -2.61
C PHE A 431 8.61 -0.03 -4.10
N ARG A 432 7.94 -1.09 -4.49
CA ARG A 432 7.65 -1.41 -5.88
C ARG A 432 6.15 -1.47 -6.11
N ASN A 433 5.70 -0.72 -7.11
CA ASN A 433 4.31 -0.73 -7.54
C ASN A 433 4.23 -0.89 -9.06
N THR A 434 3.28 -1.66 -9.55
CA THR A 434 2.93 -1.70 -10.97
C THR A 434 1.47 -1.33 -11.17
N VAL A 435 1.19 -0.58 -12.21
CA VAL A 435 -0.14 -0.19 -12.65
C VAL A 435 -0.26 -0.59 -14.11
N TYR A 436 -0.97 -1.68 -14.38
CA TYR A 436 -1.16 -2.25 -15.70
C TYR A 436 -2.59 -2.01 -16.17
N VAL A 437 -2.74 -1.34 -17.31
CA VAL A 437 -4.01 -0.74 -17.74
C VAL A 437 -4.54 -1.42 -18.98
N HIS A 438 -5.62 -2.18 -18.86
CA HIS A 438 -6.25 -2.83 -19.99
C HIS A 438 -6.79 -1.78 -20.98
N GLY A 439 -6.48 -1.97 -22.27
CA GLY A 439 -6.96 -1.11 -23.35
C GLY A 439 -6.21 0.23 -23.54
N ALA A 440 -5.16 0.50 -22.76
CA ALA A 440 -4.24 1.59 -23.06
C ALA A 440 -3.14 1.15 -24.02
N ASP A 441 -2.82 1.95 -25.04
CA ASP A 441 -1.69 1.72 -25.91
C ASP A 441 -0.45 2.55 -25.51
N HIS A 442 0.66 2.41 -26.23
CA HIS A 442 1.90 3.09 -25.92
C HIS A 442 1.75 4.60 -25.93
N ASN A 443 1.16 5.14 -27.00
CA ASN A 443 1.07 6.56 -27.22
C ASN A 443 -0.16 7.22 -26.59
N ASP A 444 -1.03 6.48 -25.92
CA ASP A 444 -2.13 7.03 -25.14
C ASP A 444 -1.64 7.87 -23.95
N PHE A 445 -0.41 7.63 -23.48
CA PHE A 445 0.19 8.39 -22.37
C PHE A 445 0.87 9.71 -22.79
N ASN A 446 0.83 10.07 -24.07
CA ASN A 446 1.21 11.40 -24.57
C ASN A 446 0.05 12.02 -25.40
N CYS A 447 0.23 13.23 -25.98
CA CYS A 447 -0.88 13.84 -26.73
C CYS A 447 -0.95 13.41 -28.20
N CYS A 448 0.16 12.95 -28.77
CA CYS A 448 0.38 13.22 -30.18
C CYS A 448 1.13 12.11 -30.91
N GLY A 449 1.35 10.97 -30.28
CA GLY A 449 1.99 9.83 -30.90
C GLY A 449 1.06 9.08 -31.88
N THR A 450 1.63 8.18 -32.65
CA THR A 450 0.88 7.30 -33.55
C THR A 450 0.12 6.26 -32.75
N ASN A 451 -1.10 5.91 -33.19
CA ASN A 451 -1.86 4.80 -32.61
C ASN A 451 -1.13 3.49 -32.93
N ASP A 452 -0.80 2.75 -31.86
CA ASP A 452 -0.15 1.44 -31.91
C ASP A 452 -0.96 0.37 -31.16
N PHE A 453 -2.25 0.63 -30.96
CA PHE A 453 -3.18 -0.23 -30.23
C PHE A 453 -3.23 -1.66 -30.76
N VAL A 454 -2.96 -2.61 -29.86
CA VAL A 454 -3.08 -4.05 -30.09
C VAL A 454 -3.99 -4.66 -29.04
N GLY A 455 -5.27 -4.85 -29.41
CA GLY A 455 -6.24 -5.42 -28.48
C GLY A 455 -7.59 -5.67 -29.12
N PRO A 456 -8.53 -6.25 -28.37
CA PRO A 456 -9.90 -6.50 -28.86
C PRO A 456 -10.61 -5.20 -29.21
N THR A 457 -11.42 -5.24 -30.26
CA THR A 457 -12.25 -4.12 -30.67
C THR A 457 -13.13 -3.63 -29.52
N GLY A 458 -13.16 -2.34 -29.31
CA GLY A 458 -13.99 -1.69 -28.28
C GLY A 458 -13.39 -1.70 -26.85
N THR A 459 -12.14 -2.17 -26.67
CA THR A 459 -11.48 -2.11 -25.36
C THR A 459 -10.53 -0.93 -25.21
N ALA A 460 -10.25 -0.19 -26.29
CA ALA A 460 -9.36 0.99 -26.24
C ALA A 460 -9.92 2.06 -25.31
N ILE A 461 -9.09 2.57 -24.40
CA ILE A 461 -9.46 3.66 -23.49
C ILE A 461 -9.02 5.03 -23.99
N LEU A 462 -8.17 5.07 -25.00
CA LEU A 462 -7.64 6.24 -25.67
C LEU A 462 -6.87 7.20 -24.71
N ASN A 463 -6.30 8.25 -25.26
CA ASN A 463 -5.53 9.25 -24.50
C ASN A 463 -6.29 9.74 -23.23
N ALA A 464 -7.58 10.01 -23.33
CA ALA A 464 -8.32 10.56 -22.20
C ALA A 464 -8.32 9.62 -20.99
N GLY A 465 -8.55 8.32 -21.21
CA GLY A 465 -8.53 7.32 -20.15
C GLY A 465 -7.12 7.04 -19.62
N ALA A 466 -6.14 6.86 -20.51
CA ALA A 466 -4.76 6.60 -20.12
C ALA A 466 -4.13 7.79 -19.37
N GLN A 467 -4.39 9.02 -19.84
CA GLN A 467 -3.91 10.23 -19.16
C GLN A 467 -4.61 10.46 -17.81
N ALA A 468 -5.88 10.08 -17.66
CA ALA A 468 -6.54 10.09 -16.36
C ALA A 468 -5.86 9.13 -15.37
N VAL A 469 -5.55 7.91 -15.82
CA VAL A 469 -4.75 6.96 -15.03
C VAL A 469 -3.39 7.54 -14.68
N ALA A 470 -2.65 8.07 -15.63
CA ALA A 470 -1.33 8.65 -15.41
C ALA A 470 -1.38 9.80 -14.39
N LYS A 471 -2.31 10.75 -14.55
CA LYS A 471 -2.49 11.85 -13.60
C LYS A 471 -2.72 11.34 -12.18
N ALA A 472 -3.64 10.40 -12.01
CA ALA A 472 -4.04 9.92 -10.70
C ALA A 472 -2.91 9.13 -10.00
N PHE A 473 -2.33 8.15 -10.69
CA PHE A 473 -1.34 7.27 -10.05
C PHE A 473 0.02 7.94 -9.88
N ILE A 474 0.45 8.79 -10.82
CA ILE A 474 1.70 9.54 -10.68
C ILE A 474 1.58 10.55 -9.53
N LEU A 475 0.46 11.30 -9.45
CA LEU A 475 0.22 12.20 -8.33
C LEU A 475 0.19 11.43 -7.00
N ALA A 476 -0.52 10.30 -6.94
CA ALA A 476 -0.59 9.47 -5.75
C ALA A 476 0.81 8.97 -5.31
N GLY A 477 1.62 8.50 -6.26
CA GLY A 477 3.01 8.08 -5.99
C GLY A 477 3.89 9.21 -5.47
N ILE A 478 3.82 10.38 -6.08
CA ILE A 478 4.57 11.56 -5.63
C ILE A 478 4.09 12.00 -4.23
N LYS A 479 2.79 12.11 -4.01
CA LYS A 479 2.21 12.49 -2.71
C LYS A 479 2.60 11.52 -1.60
N TYR A 480 2.57 10.22 -1.88
CA TYR A 480 2.96 9.21 -0.90
C TYR A 480 4.47 9.22 -0.61
N HIS A 481 5.31 9.16 -1.65
CA HIS A 481 6.76 8.99 -1.48
C HIS A 481 7.53 10.28 -1.17
N ILE A 482 7.00 11.44 -1.56
CA ILE A 482 7.65 12.74 -1.36
C ILE A 482 7.05 13.50 -0.18
N GLU A 483 5.74 13.43 -0.01
CA GLU A 483 5.03 14.21 1.00
C GLU A 483 4.50 13.39 2.18
N GLY A 484 4.59 12.05 2.10
CA GLY A 484 4.16 11.15 3.17
C GLY A 484 2.63 11.02 3.30
N GLU A 485 1.86 11.37 2.25
CA GLU A 485 0.40 11.28 2.28
C GLU A 485 -0.07 9.82 2.24
N THR A 486 -0.27 9.22 3.40
CA THR A 486 -0.71 7.81 3.56
C THR A 486 -2.02 7.48 2.87
N ALA A 487 -2.93 8.44 2.74
CA ALA A 487 -4.17 8.29 1.97
C ALA A 487 -3.93 7.78 0.54
N MET A 488 -2.82 8.19 -0.07
CA MET A 488 -2.50 7.84 -1.46
C MET A 488 -1.92 6.43 -1.61
N LYS A 489 -1.44 5.82 -0.54
CA LYS A 489 -0.95 4.44 -0.56
C LYS A 489 -2.04 3.47 -1.02
N GLU A 490 -3.24 3.57 -0.45
CA GLU A 490 -4.37 2.72 -0.86
C GLU A 490 -4.79 2.94 -2.30
N PHE A 491 -4.73 4.18 -2.78
CA PHE A 491 -5.04 4.48 -4.17
C PHE A 491 -4.11 3.71 -5.13
N MET A 492 -2.83 3.59 -4.81
CA MET A 492 -1.85 2.90 -5.64
C MET A 492 -2.03 1.38 -5.63
N TRP A 493 -2.41 0.78 -4.53
CA TRP A 493 -2.33 -0.66 -4.37
C TRP A 493 -3.65 -1.42 -4.26
N ARG A 494 -4.74 -0.79 -3.76
CA ARG A 494 -6.03 -1.48 -3.62
C ARG A 494 -6.87 -1.34 -4.88
N PRO A 495 -7.17 -2.44 -5.58
CA PRO A 495 -8.12 -2.42 -6.67
C PRO A 495 -9.53 -2.32 -6.09
N SER A 496 -10.05 -1.12 -5.98
CA SER A 496 -11.41 -0.86 -5.53
C SER A 496 -12.19 -0.13 -6.61
N SER A 497 -13.46 -0.44 -6.76
CA SER A 497 -14.34 0.32 -7.66
C SER A 497 -14.52 1.77 -7.23
N THR A 498 -14.27 2.08 -5.96
CA THR A 498 -14.38 3.43 -5.39
C THR A 498 -13.09 4.23 -5.46
N LEU A 499 -11.94 3.57 -5.59
CA LEU A 499 -10.62 4.20 -5.73
C LEU A 499 -10.13 4.10 -7.16
N ARG A 500 -10.88 4.68 -8.11
CA ARG A 500 -10.56 4.70 -9.54
C ARG A 500 -10.35 6.12 -10.02
N PRO A 501 -9.47 6.31 -11.03
CA PRO A 501 -9.36 7.59 -11.70
C PRO A 501 -10.69 8.00 -12.35
N THR A 502 -11.16 9.20 -12.10
CA THR A 502 -12.32 9.75 -12.80
C THR A 502 -12.01 9.87 -14.30
N GLY A 503 -12.97 9.56 -15.13
CA GLY A 503 -12.82 9.52 -16.60
C GLY A 503 -12.41 8.17 -17.16
N VAL A 504 -12.12 7.18 -16.31
CA VAL A 504 -11.91 5.79 -16.71
C VAL A 504 -13.18 4.99 -16.49
N VAL A 505 -13.74 4.41 -17.56
CA VAL A 505 -14.99 3.63 -17.47
C VAL A 505 -14.84 2.45 -16.50
N ALA A 506 -15.91 2.13 -15.78
CA ALA A 506 -15.88 1.12 -14.71
C ALA A 506 -15.50 -0.28 -15.21
N THR A 507 -15.72 -0.58 -16.48
CA THR A 507 -15.37 -1.87 -17.10
C THR A 507 -13.88 -1.99 -17.45
N THR A 508 -13.10 -0.89 -17.44
CA THR A 508 -11.65 -0.94 -17.67
C THR A 508 -10.98 -1.62 -16.48
N THR A 509 -10.25 -2.67 -16.72
CA THR A 509 -9.42 -3.31 -15.70
C THR A 509 -8.12 -2.53 -15.49
N ILE A 510 -7.82 -2.18 -14.24
CA ILE A 510 -6.53 -1.66 -13.81
C ILE A 510 -5.97 -2.65 -12.80
N VAL A 511 -4.91 -3.36 -13.18
CA VAL A 511 -4.25 -4.33 -12.31
C VAL A 511 -3.19 -3.60 -11.52
N LYS A 512 -3.23 -3.75 -10.21
CA LYS A 512 -2.28 -3.11 -9.30
C LYS A 512 -1.48 -4.18 -8.58
N GLU A 513 -0.18 -3.95 -8.54
CA GLU A 513 0.77 -4.80 -7.84
C GLU A 513 1.56 -3.92 -6.87
N LEU A 514 1.77 -4.41 -5.68
CA LEU A 514 2.55 -3.75 -4.66
C LEU A 514 3.49 -4.76 -4.01
N VAL A 515 4.75 -4.36 -3.87
CA VAL A 515 5.73 -5.10 -3.07
C VAL A 515 6.42 -4.09 -2.15
N PRO A 516 6.23 -4.21 -0.83
CA PRO A 516 6.98 -3.39 0.12
C PRO A 516 8.45 -3.81 0.13
N PRO A 517 9.38 -2.91 0.46
CA PRO A 517 10.77 -3.26 0.63
C PRO A 517 10.94 -4.26 1.78
N ALA A 518 11.94 -5.12 1.69
CA ALA A 518 12.29 -6.04 2.78
C ALA A 518 12.60 -5.22 4.06
N SER A 519 11.89 -5.52 5.13
CA SER A 519 11.99 -4.80 6.41
C SER A 519 11.43 -5.64 7.55
N ALA A 520 11.48 -5.14 8.79
CA ALA A 520 10.81 -5.77 9.93
C ALA A 520 9.28 -5.83 9.80
N SER A 521 8.70 -5.07 8.87
CA SER A 521 7.26 -5.10 8.55
C SER A 521 6.88 -6.21 7.56
N VAL A 522 7.83 -7.04 7.14
CA VAL A 522 7.61 -8.15 6.19
C VAL A 522 8.18 -9.44 6.75
N LYS A 523 7.35 -10.47 6.81
CA LYS A 523 7.76 -11.85 7.12
C LYS A 523 7.53 -12.72 5.88
N SER A 524 8.57 -12.91 5.08
CA SER A 524 8.51 -13.71 3.86
C SER A 524 8.40 -15.19 4.21
N ILE A 525 7.42 -15.88 3.66
CA ILE A 525 7.25 -17.32 3.71
C ILE A 525 7.97 -17.96 2.53
N ASP A 526 7.71 -17.43 1.33
CA ASP A 526 8.36 -17.87 0.10
C ASP A 526 8.45 -16.74 -0.91
N ASN A 527 9.67 -16.39 -1.27
CA ASN A 527 9.98 -15.36 -2.28
C ASN A 527 10.43 -15.98 -3.61
N PHE A 528 10.52 -17.30 -3.69
CA PHE A 528 10.91 -18.08 -4.87
C PHE A 528 12.26 -17.69 -5.51
N GLN A 529 12.97 -16.70 -4.97
CA GLN A 529 14.22 -16.16 -5.52
C GLN A 529 15.46 -16.86 -4.96
N THR A 530 15.43 -17.22 -3.67
CA THR A 530 16.62 -17.65 -2.91
C THR A 530 16.80 -19.16 -2.85
N GLN A 531 15.85 -19.93 -3.34
CA GLN A 531 15.90 -21.39 -3.46
C GLN A 531 15.16 -21.83 -4.74
N THR A 532 15.43 -23.04 -5.19
CA THR A 532 14.85 -23.63 -6.41
C THR A 532 14.27 -25.00 -6.07
N SER A 533 13.16 -25.02 -5.33
CA SER A 533 12.56 -26.27 -4.88
C SER A 533 11.06 -26.16 -4.71
N THR A 534 10.31 -27.02 -5.36
CA THR A 534 8.87 -27.11 -5.17
C THR A 534 8.47 -27.81 -3.86
N THR A 535 9.44 -28.23 -3.05
CA THR A 535 9.23 -28.94 -1.77
C THR A 535 9.82 -28.22 -0.56
N LEU A 536 10.54 -27.13 -0.78
CA LEU A 536 11.16 -26.31 0.26
C LEU A 536 10.97 -24.84 -0.08
N SER A 537 10.48 -24.05 0.87
CA SER A 537 10.31 -22.58 0.72
C SER A 537 11.60 -21.82 1.04
N SER A 538 11.65 -20.55 0.66
CA SER A 538 12.78 -19.66 0.94
C SER A 538 13.00 -19.44 2.45
N CYS A 539 11.98 -19.59 3.29
CA CYS A 539 12.11 -19.57 4.76
C CYS A 539 12.55 -20.91 5.37
N GLY A 540 12.79 -21.94 4.54
CA GLY A 540 13.19 -23.29 4.99
C GLY A 540 12.04 -24.19 5.42
N GLY A 541 10.78 -23.77 5.24
CA GLY A 541 9.60 -24.58 5.52
C GLY A 541 9.37 -25.65 4.43
N ILE A 542 8.86 -26.82 4.83
CA ILE A 542 8.46 -27.86 3.87
C ILE A 542 7.24 -27.40 3.09
N VAL A 543 7.26 -27.63 1.77
CA VAL A 543 6.13 -27.37 0.87
C VAL A 543 5.55 -28.70 0.41
N THR A 544 4.23 -28.82 0.51
CA THR A 544 3.46 -29.97 0.00
C THR A 544 2.36 -29.52 -0.94
N SER A 545 2.04 -30.32 -1.94
CA SER A 545 1.02 -29.93 -2.92
C SER A 545 0.27 -31.12 -3.48
N THR A 546 -0.95 -30.85 -3.96
CA THR A 546 -1.78 -31.77 -4.75
C THR A 546 -2.07 -31.23 -6.14
N VAL A 547 -1.55 -30.03 -6.46
CA VAL A 547 -1.77 -29.35 -7.74
C VAL A 547 -1.05 -30.03 -8.90
N ALA A 548 -1.48 -29.73 -10.13
CA ALA A 548 -0.90 -30.32 -11.32
C ALA A 548 0.13 -29.38 -11.99
N ASN A 549 1.11 -29.98 -12.67
CA ASN A 549 2.13 -29.27 -13.44
C ASN A 549 2.88 -28.19 -12.62
N LEU A 550 3.19 -28.54 -11.37
CA LEU A 550 3.92 -27.68 -10.45
C LEU A 550 5.36 -27.50 -10.93
N SER A 551 5.77 -26.25 -11.08
CA SER A 551 7.13 -25.89 -11.48
C SER A 551 7.54 -24.54 -10.88
N GLU A 552 8.77 -24.45 -10.42
CA GLU A 552 9.40 -23.22 -9.97
C GLU A 552 10.59 -22.90 -10.87
N ALA A 553 10.53 -21.79 -11.58
CA ALA A 553 11.56 -21.36 -12.52
C ALA A 553 11.50 -19.83 -12.75
N LEU A 554 12.43 -19.32 -13.56
CA LEU A 554 12.26 -17.98 -14.12
C LEU A 554 10.93 -17.90 -14.87
N SER A 555 10.14 -16.89 -14.59
CA SER A 555 8.89 -16.61 -15.31
C SER A 555 9.20 -15.99 -16.66
N ARG A 556 9.82 -16.81 -17.51
CA ARG A 556 10.25 -16.48 -18.86
C ARG A 556 9.56 -17.39 -19.84
N ASP A 557 8.78 -16.79 -20.72
CA ASP A 557 8.27 -17.49 -21.87
C ASP A 557 9.29 -17.42 -23.01
N THR A 558 9.73 -18.55 -23.50
CA THR A 558 10.67 -18.67 -24.63
C THR A 558 9.99 -19.06 -25.92
N ASP A 559 8.67 -19.32 -25.89
CA ASP A 559 7.89 -19.69 -27.06
C ASP A 559 7.25 -18.45 -27.70
N ALA A 560 7.64 -18.16 -28.94
CA ALA A 560 7.11 -17.06 -29.73
C ALA A 560 5.57 -17.09 -29.90
N THR A 561 4.96 -18.27 -29.77
CA THR A 561 3.51 -18.45 -29.86
C THR A 561 2.83 -18.42 -28.51
N TYR A 562 3.58 -18.37 -27.42
CA TYR A 562 3.10 -18.48 -26.06
C TYR A 562 2.24 -19.72 -25.80
N THR A 563 2.49 -20.82 -26.49
CA THR A 563 1.76 -22.07 -26.32
C THR A 563 2.22 -22.79 -25.07
N TRP A 564 1.31 -23.03 -24.15
CA TRP A 564 1.62 -23.81 -22.95
C TRP A 564 1.93 -25.27 -23.29
N SER A 565 2.88 -25.86 -22.58
CA SER A 565 3.15 -27.31 -22.62
C SER A 565 3.54 -27.83 -21.24
N THR A 566 3.39 -29.13 -21.01
CA THR A 566 3.86 -29.77 -19.78
C THR A 566 5.38 -29.83 -19.69
N ALA A 567 6.08 -29.79 -20.83
CA ALA A 567 7.55 -29.75 -20.87
C ALA A 567 8.10 -28.37 -20.49
N ASN A 568 7.32 -27.31 -20.69
CA ASN A 568 7.65 -25.96 -20.28
C ASN A 568 6.46 -25.33 -19.53
N PRO A 569 6.31 -25.60 -18.23
CA PRO A 569 5.19 -25.11 -17.43
C PRO A 569 5.16 -23.58 -17.27
N HIS A 570 6.26 -22.88 -17.54
CA HIS A 570 6.34 -21.42 -17.49
C HIS A 570 6.01 -20.73 -18.82
N ASN A 571 5.70 -21.46 -19.88
CA ASN A 571 5.14 -20.85 -21.09
C ASN A 571 3.85 -20.10 -20.78
N GLY A 572 3.73 -18.90 -21.30
CA GLY A 572 2.65 -17.96 -20.96
C GLY A 572 2.91 -17.14 -19.70
N SER A 573 4.14 -17.14 -19.18
CA SER A 573 4.56 -16.27 -18.07
C SER A 573 5.71 -15.36 -18.51
N SER A 574 5.39 -14.13 -18.87
CA SER A 574 6.39 -13.17 -19.39
C SER A 574 6.68 -12.10 -18.36
N ARG A 575 7.53 -12.44 -17.37
CA ARG A 575 7.89 -11.53 -16.25
C ARG A 575 9.40 -11.33 -16.11
N ALA A 576 10.22 -12.14 -16.75
CA ALA A 576 11.66 -12.09 -16.58
C ALA A 576 12.40 -12.46 -17.85
N THR A 577 13.60 -11.93 -18.02
CA THR A 577 14.58 -12.36 -19.03
C THR A 577 15.54 -13.41 -18.43
N ALA A 578 16.43 -13.98 -19.24
CA ALA A 578 17.37 -15.01 -18.80
C ALA A 578 18.36 -14.53 -17.73
N SER A 579 18.61 -13.25 -17.65
CA SER A 579 19.55 -12.62 -16.70
C SER A 579 18.89 -12.07 -15.44
N ASP A 580 17.55 -12.10 -15.37
CA ASP A 580 16.80 -11.56 -14.26
C ASP A 580 16.56 -12.59 -13.16
N THR A 581 16.17 -12.10 -12.00
CA THR A 581 15.88 -12.90 -10.79
C THR A 581 14.39 -13.17 -10.59
N GLY A 582 13.52 -12.77 -11.51
CA GLY A 582 12.06 -12.93 -11.44
C GLY A 582 11.62 -14.40 -11.53
N ARG A 583 11.94 -15.19 -10.49
CA ARG A 583 11.49 -16.58 -10.35
C ARG A 583 10.12 -16.60 -9.71
N MET A 584 9.29 -17.55 -10.14
CA MET A 584 7.93 -17.72 -9.65
C MET A 584 7.59 -19.21 -9.64
N ILE A 585 6.53 -19.56 -8.92
CA ILE A 585 5.97 -20.90 -8.96
C ILE A 585 4.72 -20.92 -9.83
N ALA A 586 4.58 -21.91 -10.69
CA ALA A 586 3.43 -22.08 -11.58
C ALA A 586 2.77 -23.43 -11.35
N TRP A 587 1.44 -23.47 -11.38
CA TRP A 587 0.65 -24.71 -11.34
C TRP A 587 -0.72 -24.53 -11.96
N ASN A 588 -1.42 -25.62 -12.22
CA ASN A 588 -2.80 -25.59 -12.65
C ASN A 588 -3.66 -26.60 -11.89
N TRP A 589 -4.96 -26.40 -11.95
CA TRP A 589 -5.95 -27.26 -11.30
C TRP A 589 -7.23 -27.40 -12.14
N ASN A 590 -7.95 -28.49 -11.91
CA ASN A 590 -9.28 -28.78 -12.48
C ASN A 590 -10.20 -29.50 -11.47
N SER A 591 -9.81 -29.53 -10.21
CA SER A 591 -10.55 -30.11 -9.09
C SER A 591 -10.16 -29.39 -7.81
N ALA A 592 -10.70 -29.79 -6.67
CA ALA A 592 -10.27 -29.30 -5.36
C ALA A 592 -8.84 -29.78 -5.08
N GLN A 593 -7.91 -28.84 -5.01
CA GLN A 593 -6.47 -29.06 -4.84
C GLN A 593 -5.88 -27.99 -3.95
N ASN A 594 -4.67 -28.22 -3.45
CA ASN A 594 -4.02 -27.24 -2.56
C ASN A 594 -2.50 -27.26 -2.69
N MET A 595 -1.91 -26.19 -2.18
CA MET A 595 -0.49 -26.07 -1.94
C MET A 595 -0.27 -25.49 -0.55
N GLN A 596 0.57 -26.12 0.28
CA GLN A 596 0.78 -25.75 1.67
C GLN A 596 2.27 -25.55 1.97
N TRP A 597 2.55 -24.47 2.66
CA TRP A 597 3.86 -24.08 3.19
C TRP A 597 3.86 -24.25 4.71
N ALA A 598 4.81 -25.00 5.25
CA ALA A 598 5.09 -25.00 6.68
C ALA A 598 5.75 -23.67 7.06
N VAL A 599 5.32 -23.09 8.16
CA VAL A 599 5.85 -21.83 8.70
C VAL A 599 6.78 -22.17 9.86
N PRO A 600 8.08 -21.84 9.80
CA PRO A 600 8.99 -22.02 10.91
C PRO A 600 8.56 -21.23 12.16
N VAL A 601 8.86 -21.74 13.34
CA VAL A 601 8.50 -21.13 14.62
C VAL A 601 8.98 -19.66 14.72
N SER A 602 10.14 -19.33 14.16
CA SER A 602 10.70 -17.98 14.14
C SER A 602 9.84 -16.96 13.36
N LEU A 603 8.99 -17.43 12.45
CA LEU A 603 8.09 -16.59 11.65
C LEU A 603 6.62 -16.72 12.09
N GLY A 604 6.31 -17.71 12.94
CA GLY A 604 4.93 -18.10 13.25
C GLY A 604 4.14 -17.14 14.11
N ASP A 605 4.79 -16.21 14.81
CA ASP A 605 4.08 -15.11 15.48
C ASP A 605 3.79 -14.00 14.47
N VAL A 606 2.55 -13.93 14.01
CA VAL A 606 2.06 -12.90 13.08
C VAL A 606 1.04 -11.97 13.71
N SER A 607 0.95 -11.97 15.04
CA SER A 607 -0.02 -11.16 15.79
C SER A 607 0.14 -9.63 15.59
N ALA A 608 1.38 -9.19 15.28
CA ALA A 608 1.70 -7.80 14.98
C ALA A 608 1.62 -7.45 13.48
N MET A 609 1.25 -8.41 12.63
CA MET A 609 1.07 -8.21 11.19
C MET A 609 -0.40 -7.93 10.88
N ASP A 610 -0.65 -7.24 9.76
CA ASP A 610 -2.00 -6.87 9.36
C ASP A 610 -2.57 -7.78 8.27
N PHE A 611 -1.72 -8.28 7.37
CA PHE A 611 -2.14 -9.03 6.18
C PHE A 611 -1.31 -10.27 5.93
N ILE A 612 -1.93 -11.25 5.29
CA ILE A 612 -1.24 -12.20 4.45
C ILE A 612 -1.38 -11.76 2.99
N GLU A 613 -0.26 -11.70 2.29
CA GLU A 613 -0.16 -11.22 0.91
C GLU A 613 0.41 -12.27 -0.02
N VAL A 614 -0.02 -12.19 -1.26
CA VAL A 614 0.53 -12.97 -2.35
C VAL A 614 0.46 -12.18 -3.65
N ARG A 615 1.53 -12.18 -4.44
CA ARG A 615 1.50 -11.73 -5.82
C ARG A 615 1.08 -12.90 -6.70
N VAL A 616 0.01 -12.74 -7.44
CA VAL A 616 -0.53 -13.85 -8.24
C VAL A 616 -1.13 -13.36 -9.54
N GLY A 617 -0.89 -14.11 -10.61
CA GLY A 617 -1.47 -13.91 -11.93
C GLY A 617 -2.04 -15.22 -12.49
N GLN A 618 -2.91 -15.10 -13.50
CA GLN A 618 -3.31 -16.25 -14.28
C GLN A 618 -2.32 -16.48 -15.42
N GLY A 619 -1.87 -17.72 -15.61
CA GLY A 619 -1.03 -18.09 -16.74
C GLY A 619 -1.77 -17.87 -18.06
N THR A 620 -1.19 -17.08 -18.96
CA THR A 620 -1.79 -16.77 -20.27
C THR A 620 -1.96 -18.02 -21.10
N ARG A 621 -3.04 -18.09 -21.89
CA ARG A 621 -3.35 -19.14 -22.90
C ARG A 621 -3.36 -20.58 -22.41
N HIS A 622 -3.18 -20.83 -21.16
CA HIS A 622 -3.39 -22.17 -20.65
C HIS A 622 -4.85 -22.59 -20.85
N PRO A 623 -5.13 -23.84 -21.25
CA PRO A 623 -6.51 -24.29 -21.48
C PRO A 623 -7.44 -24.02 -20.30
N ASN A 624 -6.94 -24.17 -19.06
CA ASN A 624 -7.74 -23.88 -17.86
C ASN A 624 -8.07 -22.41 -17.72
N THR A 625 -7.13 -21.49 -18.03
CA THR A 625 -7.38 -20.04 -18.04
C THR A 625 -8.39 -19.65 -19.11
N VAL A 626 -8.26 -20.24 -20.31
CA VAL A 626 -9.20 -20.04 -21.41
C VAL A 626 -10.60 -20.56 -21.06
N THR A 627 -10.68 -21.74 -20.43
CA THR A 627 -11.94 -22.35 -19.97
C THR A 627 -12.62 -21.52 -18.89
N LEU A 628 -11.85 -21.02 -17.90
CA LEU A 628 -12.38 -20.16 -16.84
C LEU A 628 -12.95 -18.86 -17.40
N ASN A 629 -12.26 -18.26 -18.37
CA ASN A 629 -12.69 -17.05 -19.09
C ASN A 629 -13.12 -15.89 -18.19
N GLY A 630 -12.48 -15.74 -17.03
CA GLY A 630 -12.85 -14.74 -16.01
C GLY A 630 -11.79 -14.57 -14.93
N GLY A 631 -12.16 -13.86 -13.89
CA GLY A 631 -11.33 -13.76 -12.69
C GLY A 631 -11.24 -15.09 -11.95
N ALA A 632 -10.04 -15.49 -11.54
CA ALA A 632 -9.83 -16.70 -10.75
C ALA A 632 -9.86 -16.37 -9.25
N THR A 633 -10.59 -17.19 -8.49
CA THR A 633 -10.67 -17.08 -7.02
C THR A 633 -10.05 -18.27 -6.35
N PHE A 634 -9.60 -18.09 -5.12
CA PHE A 634 -8.98 -19.10 -4.27
C PHE A 634 -9.25 -18.79 -2.80
N SER A 635 -8.83 -19.68 -1.91
CA SER A 635 -8.86 -19.43 -0.48
C SER A 635 -7.46 -19.57 0.13
N ILE A 636 -7.19 -18.79 1.17
CA ILE A 636 -6.04 -19.00 2.04
C ILE A 636 -6.54 -19.63 3.35
N VAL A 637 -5.82 -20.64 3.82
CA VAL A 637 -6.05 -21.27 5.13
C VAL A 637 -4.82 -21.02 5.98
N LEU A 638 -5.03 -20.48 7.17
CA LEU A 638 -4.02 -20.44 8.23
C LEU A 638 -4.26 -21.57 9.21
N ARG A 639 -3.20 -22.21 9.67
CA ARG A 639 -3.23 -23.23 10.73
C ARG A 639 -2.29 -22.84 11.84
N ASP A 640 -2.78 -22.90 13.09
CA ASP A 640 -1.98 -22.65 14.27
C ASP A 640 -1.37 -23.94 14.88
N ALA A 641 -0.55 -23.78 15.92
CA ALA A 641 0.10 -24.88 16.62
C ALA A 641 -0.88 -25.80 17.39
N ALA A 642 -2.08 -25.34 17.70
CA ALA A 642 -3.14 -26.16 18.29
C ALA A 642 -3.89 -26.99 17.23
N GLY A 643 -3.60 -26.76 15.95
CA GLY A 643 -4.23 -27.44 14.81
C GLY A 643 -5.53 -26.79 14.37
N ILE A 644 -5.87 -25.60 14.88
CA ILE A 644 -7.03 -24.83 14.39
C ILE A 644 -6.76 -24.32 13.00
N GLU A 645 -7.65 -24.62 12.06
CA GLU A 645 -7.58 -24.16 10.68
C GLU A 645 -8.72 -23.20 10.37
N VAL A 646 -8.39 -22.05 9.80
CA VAL A 646 -9.38 -21.07 9.37
C VAL A 646 -9.14 -20.71 7.91
N ARG A 647 -10.21 -20.74 7.11
CA ARG A 647 -10.21 -20.42 5.69
C ARG A 647 -10.83 -19.06 5.45
N VAL A 648 -10.12 -18.21 4.70
CA VAL A 648 -10.67 -16.96 4.14
C VAL A 648 -10.55 -17.02 2.63
N SER A 649 -11.67 -16.76 1.94
CA SER A 649 -11.71 -16.74 0.48
C SER A 649 -11.32 -15.38 -0.08
N SER A 650 -10.56 -15.36 -1.16
CA SER A 650 -10.25 -14.10 -1.89
C SER A 650 -11.54 -13.43 -2.37
N SER A 651 -12.53 -14.18 -2.84
CA SER A 651 -13.81 -13.64 -3.29
C SER A 651 -14.60 -12.96 -2.17
N ALA A 652 -14.44 -13.41 -0.92
CA ALA A 652 -15.09 -12.79 0.24
C ALA A 652 -14.57 -11.36 0.48
N GLN A 653 -13.38 -11.06 0.02
CA GLN A 653 -12.75 -9.73 0.07
C GLN A 653 -12.92 -8.95 -1.25
N GLY A 654 -13.69 -9.44 -2.21
CA GLY A 654 -13.82 -8.88 -3.57
C GLY A 654 -12.55 -9.02 -4.40
N GLU A 655 -11.67 -9.90 -3.99
CA GLU A 655 -10.41 -10.12 -4.64
C GLU A 655 -10.51 -11.32 -5.59
N ALA A 656 -10.16 -11.09 -6.85
CA ALA A 656 -10.00 -12.15 -7.84
C ALA A 656 -8.75 -11.88 -8.66
N VAL A 657 -8.04 -12.91 -9.03
CA VAL A 657 -6.91 -12.81 -9.96
C VAL A 657 -7.45 -12.50 -11.34
N ASN A 658 -7.11 -11.34 -11.89
CA ASN A 658 -7.65 -10.86 -13.15
C ASN A 658 -7.42 -11.86 -14.29
N ARG A 659 -8.40 -11.94 -15.21
CA ARG A 659 -8.17 -12.56 -16.51
C ARG A 659 -7.10 -11.74 -17.24
N PRO A 660 -6.05 -12.38 -17.80
CA PRO A 660 -5.05 -11.67 -18.58
C PRO A 660 -5.65 -10.92 -19.77
N TYR A 661 -5.14 -9.74 -20.09
CA TYR A 661 -5.59 -8.95 -21.22
C TYR A 661 -5.34 -9.70 -22.54
N GLN A 662 -6.35 -9.79 -23.36
CA GLN A 662 -6.35 -10.61 -24.59
C GLN A 662 -5.95 -9.76 -25.78
N ARG A 663 -4.65 -9.49 -25.98
CA ARG A 663 -4.16 -8.60 -27.06
C ARG A 663 -4.60 -9.03 -28.46
N THR A 664 -4.72 -10.32 -28.72
CA THR A 664 -5.01 -10.89 -30.03
C THR A 664 -6.30 -11.73 -30.03
N GLY A 665 -7.33 -11.27 -29.32
CA GLY A 665 -8.63 -11.92 -29.31
C GLY A 665 -8.75 -13.03 -28.28
N ASP A 666 -8.97 -14.28 -28.72
CA ASP A 666 -9.31 -15.42 -27.86
C ASP A 666 -8.10 -16.07 -27.14
N GLY A 667 -6.95 -15.43 -27.15
CA GLY A 667 -5.76 -15.94 -26.51
C GLY A 667 -4.83 -16.73 -27.42
N THR A 668 -5.01 -16.63 -28.70
CA THR A 668 -4.04 -17.10 -29.69
C THR A 668 -3.22 -15.91 -30.20
N GLY A 669 -1.95 -16.10 -30.54
CA GLY A 669 -1.11 -15.04 -31.07
C GLY A 669 -0.05 -14.50 -30.08
N THR A 670 0.73 -13.53 -30.46
CA THR A 670 1.87 -13.00 -29.72
C THR A 670 1.52 -11.81 -28.79
N GLY A 671 2.41 -11.43 -27.90
CA GLY A 671 2.30 -10.18 -27.15
C GLY A 671 1.43 -10.23 -25.89
N TRP A 672 1.24 -11.38 -25.30
CA TRP A 672 0.58 -11.52 -24.02
C TRP A 672 1.55 -11.30 -22.89
N GLN A 673 1.11 -10.54 -21.91
CA GLN A 673 1.88 -10.31 -20.68
C GLN A 673 1.23 -11.03 -19.51
N ASN A 674 2.03 -11.53 -18.59
CA ASN A 674 1.51 -12.04 -17.34
C ASN A 674 1.43 -10.90 -16.33
N GLU A 675 0.23 -10.52 -16.04
CA GLU A 675 -0.07 -9.49 -15.06
C GLU A 675 -0.22 -10.15 -13.69
N LEU A 676 0.58 -9.69 -12.74
CA LEU A 676 0.43 -10.05 -11.34
C LEU A 676 -0.41 -9.01 -10.62
N ARG A 677 -1.12 -9.47 -9.62
CA ARG A 677 -1.88 -8.65 -8.69
C ARG A 677 -1.46 -9.03 -7.28
N THR A 678 -1.25 -8.05 -6.42
CA THR A 678 -1.07 -8.30 -4.98
C THR A 678 -2.44 -8.48 -4.35
N ILE A 679 -2.71 -9.69 -3.85
CA ILE A 679 -3.91 -10.00 -3.07
C ILE A 679 -3.53 -9.97 -1.61
N ARG A 680 -4.32 -9.24 -0.82
CA ARG A 680 -4.11 -9.01 0.61
C ARG A 680 -5.35 -9.43 1.38
N LEU A 681 -5.21 -10.41 2.27
CA LEU A 681 -6.29 -10.80 3.20
C LEU A 681 -5.89 -10.39 4.61
N ARG A 682 -6.78 -9.71 5.32
CA ARG A 682 -6.49 -9.27 6.69
C ARG A 682 -6.39 -10.45 7.63
N LEU A 683 -5.39 -10.44 8.49
CA LEU A 683 -5.21 -11.50 9.50
C LEU A 683 -6.36 -11.54 10.51
N ARG A 684 -6.95 -10.39 10.83
CA ARG A 684 -8.14 -10.33 11.72
C ARG A 684 -9.35 -11.05 11.13
N ASP A 685 -9.47 -11.17 9.82
CA ASP A 685 -10.59 -11.89 9.20
C ASP A 685 -10.52 -13.41 9.48
N PHE A 686 -9.34 -13.95 9.74
CA PHE A 686 -9.18 -15.33 10.19
C PHE A 686 -9.64 -15.54 11.63
N GLN A 687 -9.75 -14.50 12.44
CA GLN A 687 -10.27 -14.54 13.82
C GLN A 687 -11.76 -14.22 13.90
N SER A 688 -12.36 -13.73 12.82
CA SER A 688 -13.76 -13.30 12.79
C SER A 688 -14.73 -14.41 13.19
N GLY A 689 -15.72 -14.06 14.00
CA GLY A 689 -16.69 -15.01 14.52
C GLY A 689 -16.16 -15.92 15.64
N GLY A 690 -15.04 -15.59 16.25
CA GLY A 690 -14.50 -16.34 17.40
C GLY A 690 -13.90 -17.70 17.01
N THR A 691 -13.18 -17.78 15.89
CA THR A 691 -12.59 -19.01 15.37
C THR A 691 -11.60 -19.69 16.35
N GLY A 692 -11.06 -18.93 17.29
CA GLY A 692 -10.07 -19.41 18.26
C GLY A 692 -8.65 -19.58 17.71
N ILE A 693 -8.40 -19.20 16.46
CA ILE A 693 -7.04 -19.29 15.87
C ILE A 693 -6.07 -18.35 16.59
N ASN A 694 -4.88 -18.87 16.91
CA ASN A 694 -3.82 -18.11 17.55
C ASN A 694 -2.83 -17.58 16.54
N LEU A 695 -2.95 -16.28 16.18
CA LEU A 695 -2.02 -15.60 15.26
C LEU A 695 -0.58 -15.49 15.80
N GLY A 696 -0.37 -15.68 17.11
CA GLY A 696 0.98 -15.78 17.70
C GLY A 696 1.70 -17.09 17.43
N GLN A 697 1.04 -18.09 16.83
CA GLN A 697 1.57 -19.45 16.69
C GLN A 697 1.17 -20.11 15.36
N ILE A 698 1.23 -19.40 14.25
CA ILE A 698 0.94 -19.96 12.93
C ILE A 698 2.05 -20.95 12.53
N VAL A 699 1.66 -22.14 12.09
CA VAL A 699 2.56 -23.22 11.68
C VAL A 699 2.41 -23.61 10.21
N ALA A 700 1.34 -23.18 9.53
CA ALA A 700 1.17 -23.42 8.10
C ALA A 700 0.31 -22.35 7.44
N VAL A 701 0.63 -22.07 6.17
CA VAL A 701 -0.21 -21.35 5.21
C VAL A 701 -0.53 -22.31 4.08
N ARG A 702 -1.81 -22.36 3.68
CA ARG A 702 -2.25 -23.22 2.57
C ARG A 702 -3.11 -22.41 1.59
N ILE A 703 -2.78 -22.48 0.31
CA ILE A 703 -3.63 -21.98 -0.78
C ILE A 703 -4.47 -23.14 -1.27
N GLU A 704 -5.78 -22.95 -1.27
CA GLU A 704 -6.76 -23.93 -1.75
C GLU A 704 -7.47 -23.41 -2.98
N VAL A 705 -7.64 -24.26 -3.99
CA VAL A 705 -8.27 -23.97 -5.28
C VAL A 705 -9.31 -25.04 -5.62
N GLY A 706 -10.27 -24.67 -6.44
CA GLY A 706 -11.34 -25.60 -6.86
C GLY A 706 -12.36 -25.92 -5.78
N GLY A 707 -13.43 -26.61 -6.15
CA GLY A 707 -14.50 -26.99 -5.23
C GLY A 707 -15.15 -25.79 -4.54
N THR A 708 -15.22 -25.84 -3.21
CA THR A 708 -15.76 -24.75 -2.39
C THR A 708 -14.71 -23.67 -2.07
N ALA A 709 -13.45 -23.89 -2.46
CA ALA A 709 -12.35 -22.99 -2.11
C ALA A 709 -12.15 -21.88 -3.14
N GLY A 710 -12.70 -22.01 -4.34
CA GLY A 710 -12.54 -21.02 -5.40
C GLY A 710 -12.97 -21.51 -6.77
N SER A 711 -12.43 -20.90 -7.82
CA SER A 711 -12.73 -21.25 -9.21
C SER A 711 -12.46 -22.73 -9.52
N ALA A 712 -13.38 -23.38 -10.24
CA ALA A 712 -13.33 -24.82 -10.49
C ALA A 712 -12.08 -25.27 -11.25
N THR A 713 -11.55 -24.41 -12.09
CA THR A 713 -10.33 -24.65 -12.89
C THR A 713 -9.53 -23.37 -13.00
N GLY A 714 -8.24 -23.48 -13.28
CA GLY A 714 -7.37 -22.34 -13.52
C GLY A 714 -5.89 -22.72 -13.60
N ARG A 715 -5.07 -21.70 -13.81
CA ARG A 715 -3.62 -21.76 -13.72
C ARG A 715 -3.13 -20.51 -13.04
N PHE A 716 -2.32 -20.68 -12.01
CA PHE A 716 -1.64 -19.57 -11.34
C PHE A 716 -0.16 -19.54 -11.65
N ILE A 717 0.35 -18.33 -11.65
CA ILE A 717 1.74 -17.99 -11.43
C ILE A 717 1.76 -17.13 -10.18
N LEU A 718 2.61 -17.47 -9.23
CA LEU A 718 2.60 -16.91 -7.90
C LEU A 718 4.01 -16.55 -7.45
N ASP A 719 4.11 -15.42 -6.77
CA ASP A 719 5.34 -14.92 -6.14
C ASP A 719 5.03 -14.22 -4.82
N ASP A 720 6.06 -13.97 -4.00
CA ASP A 720 6.01 -13.21 -2.74
C ASP A 720 4.85 -13.61 -1.80
N LEU A 721 4.85 -14.86 -1.32
CA LEU A 721 3.94 -15.25 -0.25
C LEU A 721 4.52 -14.77 1.10
N GLN A 722 3.82 -13.84 1.76
CA GLN A 722 4.37 -13.16 2.93
C GLN A 722 3.29 -12.62 3.87
N PHE A 723 3.68 -12.38 5.13
CA PHE A 723 2.90 -11.54 6.04
C PHE A 723 3.46 -10.13 6.05
N THR A 724 2.59 -9.13 6.07
CA THR A 724 2.98 -7.72 6.05
C THR A 724 2.26 -6.92 7.11
N LYS A 725 2.95 -5.87 7.59
CA LYS A 725 2.38 -4.80 8.40
C LYS A 725 2.17 -3.57 7.53
N GLU A 726 1.05 -2.87 7.75
CA GLU A 726 0.73 -1.65 7.01
C GLU A 726 1.58 -0.45 7.42
#